data_2b7657f899a0ca1005690aea824fce90
#
_entry.id   2b7657f899a0ca1005690aea824fce90
#
_cell.length_a   1.000
_cell.length_b   1.000
_cell.length_c   1.000
_cell.angle_alpha   90.00
_cell.angle_beta   90.00
_cell.angle_gamma   90.00
#
_symmetry.space_group_name_H-M   'P 1'
#
loop_
_entity.id
_entity.type
_entity.pdbx_description
1 polymer ?
#
loop_
_entity_poly.entity_id
_entity_poly.type
_entity_poly.pdbx_seq_one_letter_code
_entity_poly.pdbx_strand_id
1 'polypeptide(L)'
;MNDINTERTNPFFTPYDTLHNTVPFDKIKIEDYEEAFMEGIRRDDEEIDKIINNPEEPTFENTLTFVDESKGKGYYSLLDRVSNVFFCLLSAESNDEMEALAQKISPILTKHSNDVTFNKKFFERVKYVYEHHRPLNAEEQMLLNNCYDGFVRSGALLDAKGKEKLRKLTEEAGLLSLQFSQNLLKETKAYQLHITDETLLNGLPETAREAAAQTARENGKRGWVFTLDFPSYSPFLTYATHRELRRQLYMAKNTECLHLNKANNIEICKRLINLRREMAQLLGYDTFADYVLKHRMATNVKNVDKLLNDLIKAYKPKAKNEIKEIELLAKKLEGKDFHVEPWDMSFYSHKLQMEKYNLDAEMLRPYFQLDKVIDGIFGLANRLYGITFKENKDIAVYAPDVKAYEVFDKDGSYLAVFYADFHPRKGKRGGAWMTEFQGQWIDRKGNNVRPHVSVVMNLTKPTESKPALLTLGEVETFLHEFGHSLHGMFANTKYESLSGTNVWWDFVELPSQFMENYSVEKEFLKTFAFHYQTGEPIPDELIDRIMKSRNFNTGYACLRQVSFGLLDMAYYTMKEKFEGDLIAFEKKAWQKAMVTEQLPNTCMTVQFSHIMAGGYAAGYYSYKWAEVLDADAFSVFKANGIFDKTTAQRFRDEVLSKGGTEHPMTLYKRFRGQEPTIDALLERNGIKNS
;
A
#
# COMPACT_ATOMS: atom_id res chain seq x y z
N MET A 1 -13.97 -11.30 -53.60
CA MET A 1 -13.97 -10.36 -52.49
C MET A 1 -12.86 -10.85 -51.58
N ASN A 2 -11.69 -10.20 -51.61
CA ASN A 2 -10.59 -10.55 -50.77
C ASN A 2 -10.87 -10.00 -49.35
N ASP A 3 -11.12 -10.90 -48.42
CA ASP A 3 -11.03 -10.55 -46.99
C ASP A 3 -9.59 -10.12 -46.70
N ILE A 4 -9.42 -8.81 -46.60
CA ILE A 4 -8.20 -8.24 -46.04
C ILE A 4 -8.29 -8.57 -44.55
N ASN A 5 -7.65 -9.66 -44.17
CA ASN A 5 -7.38 -9.97 -42.77
C ASN A 5 -6.38 -8.90 -42.27
N THR A 6 -6.91 -7.76 -41.80
CA THR A 6 -6.11 -6.77 -41.13
C THR A 6 -5.71 -7.42 -39.81
N GLU A 7 -4.48 -7.96 -39.74
CA GLU A 7 -3.90 -8.44 -38.49
C GLU A 7 -4.04 -7.35 -37.42
N ARG A 8 -4.71 -7.69 -36.32
CA ARG A 8 -4.93 -6.79 -35.20
C ARG A 8 -3.55 -6.38 -34.63
N THR A 9 -3.25 -5.09 -34.65
CA THR A 9 -2.01 -4.57 -34.07
C THR A 9 -2.10 -4.59 -32.54
N ASN A 10 -1.04 -5.09 -31.89
CA ASN A 10 -0.92 -5.09 -30.43
C ASN A 10 -0.96 -3.64 -29.88
N PRO A 11 -1.91 -3.30 -28.98
CA PRO A 11 -2.09 -1.93 -28.49
C PRO A 11 -0.87 -1.31 -27.82
N PHE A 12 0.04 -2.13 -27.29
CA PHE A 12 1.27 -1.66 -26.64
C PHE A 12 2.32 -1.12 -27.62
N PHE A 13 2.27 -1.48 -28.90
CA PHE A 13 3.36 -1.14 -29.85
C PHE A 13 3.35 0.30 -30.34
N THR A 14 2.27 1.00 -30.14
CA THR A 14 2.12 2.42 -30.52
C THR A 14 1.72 3.25 -29.29
N PRO A 15 1.95 4.57 -29.31
CA PRO A 15 1.35 5.47 -28.32
C PRO A 15 -0.17 5.27 -28.30
N TYR A 16 -0.76 5.33 -27.10
CA TYR A 16 -2.21 5.19 -26.98
C TYR A 16 -2.94 6.38 -27.62
N ASP A 17 -3.83 6.09 -28.56
CA ASP A 17 -4.71 7.10 -29.19
C ASP A 17 -6.01 7.21 -28.35
N THR A 18 -5.86 7.67 -27.14
CA THR A 18 -6.92 7.85 -26.14
C THR A 18 -6.79 9.22 -25.50
N LEU A 19 -7.86 9.68 -24.84
CA LEU A 19 -7.80 10.92 -24.08
C LEU A 19 -6.68 10.86 -23.04
N HIS A 20 -5.81 11.86 -23.02
CA HIS A 20 -4.60 11.93 -22.16
C HIS A 20 -3.62 10.76 -22.33
N ASN A 21 -3.68 9.99 -23.42
CA ASN A 21 -2.89 8.78 -23.65
C ASN A 21 -3.12 7.71 -22.55
N THR A 22 -4.32 7.62 -22.01
CA THR A 22 -4.70 6.62 -21.02
C THR A 22 -4.68 5.21 -21.59
N VAL A 23 -4.47 4.22 -20.72
CA VAL A 23 -4.42 2.81 -21.11
C VAL A 23 -5.75 2.37 -21.75
N PRO A 24 -5.75 1.84 -22.98
CA PRO A 24 -6.95 1.34 -23.64
C PRO A 24 -7.32 -0.06 -23.12
N PHE A 25 -7.77 -0.17 -21.88
CA PHE A 25 -8.06 -1.45 -21.23
C PHE A 25 -9.05 -2.32 -22.01
N ASP A 26 -9.99 -1.71 -22.72
CA ASP A 26 -10.99 -2.37 -23.55
C ASP A 26 -10.40 -3.04 -24.80
N LYS A 27 -9.19 -2.66 -25.21
CA LYS A 27 -8.51 -3.17 -26.41
C LYS A 27 -7.40 -4.17 -26.11
N ILE A 28 -6.91 -4.21 -24.86
CA ILE A 28 -5.81 -5.09 -24.44
C ILE A 28 -6.36 -6.49 -24.13
N LYS A 29 -5.69 -7.51 -24.63
CA LYS A 29 -5.98 -8.92 -24.39
C LYS A 29 -4.79 -9.61 -23.74
N ILE A 30 -5.02 -10.79 -23.16
CA ILE A 30 -3.96 -11.54 -22.49
C ILE A 30 -2.79 -11.91 -23.40
N GLU A 31 -3.08 -12.24 -24.65
CA GLU A 31 -2.06 -12.55 -25.66
C GLU A 31 -1.16 -11.37 -26.03
N ASP A 32 -1.60 -10.13 -25.82
CA ASP A 32 -0.80 -8.94 -26.13
C ASP A 32 0.38 -8.75 -25.19
N TYR A 33 0.27 -9.22 -23.95
CA TYR A 33 1.27 -8.98 -22.92
C TYR A 33 2.61 -9.68 -23.21
N GLU A 34 2.60 -10.97 -23.52
CA GLU A 34 3.85 -11.71 -23.73
C GLU A 34 4.64 -11.11 -24.89
N GLU A 35 4.00 -10.87 -26.02
CA GLU A 35 4.62 -10.24 -27.18
C GLU A 35 5.19 -8.86 -26.84
N ALA A 36 4.42 -8.05 -26.11
CA ALA A 36 4.86 -6.71 -25.69
C ALA A 36 6.03 -6.74 -24.72
N PHE A 37 6.08 -7.68 -23.78
CA PHE A 37 7.24 -7.88 -22.91
C PHE A 37 8.51 -8.24 -23.69
N MET A 38 8.42 -9.20 -24.62
CA MET A 38 9.58 -9.62 -25.39
C MET A 38 10.10 -8.52 -26.31
N GLU A 39 9.20 -7.80 -26.98
CA GLU A 39 9.57 -6.65 -27.82
C GLU A 39 10.08 -5.48 -26.98
N GLY A 40 9.51 -5.27 -25.78
CA GLY A 40 9.99 -4.25 -24.83
C GLY A 40 11.43 -4.50 -24.39
N ILE A 41 11.75 -5.72 -24.01
CA ILE A 41 13.13 -6.13 -23.66
C ILE A 41 14.06 -5.92 -24.85
N ARG A 42 13.67 -6.33 -26.05
CA ARG A 42 14.48 -6.16 -27.26
C ARG A 42 14.81 -4.69 -27.54
N ARG A 43 13.81 -3.81 -27.42
CA ARG A 43 14.03 -2.36 -27.60
C ARG A 43 14.91 -1.77 -26.52
N ASP A 44 14.75 -2.20 -25.29
CA ASP A 44 15.54 -1.76 -24.15
C ASP A 44 17.03 -2.17 -24.33
N ASP A 45 17.29 -3.42 -24.75
CA ASP A 45 18.62 -3.91 -25.10
C ASP A 45 19.27 -3.06 -26.22
N GLU A 46 18.51 -2.72 -27.28
CA GLU A 46 19.01 -1.84 -28.35
C GLU A 46 19.37 -0.44 -27.87
N GLU A 47 18.62 0.12 -26.94
CA GLU A 47 18.90 1.44 -26.37
C GLU A 47 20.16 1.38 -25.47
N ILE A 48 20.31 0.32 -24.68
CA ILE A 48 21.52 0.09 -23.88
C ILE A 48 22.73 -0.09 -24.78
N ASP A 49 22.61 -0.84 -25.87
CA ASP A 49 23.69 -1.02 -26.84
C ASP A 49 24.15 0.30 -27.48
N LYS A 50 23.24 1.25 -27.71
CA LYS A 50 23.60 2.60 -28.17
C LYS A 50 24.41 3.37 -27.11
N ILE A 51 24.04 3.25 -25.83
CA ILE A 51 24.77 3.89 -24.73
C ILE A 51 26.18 3.33 -24.62
N ILE A 52 26.32 2.01 -24.52
CA ILE A 52 27.60 1.35 -24.25
C ILE A 52 28.59 1.42 -25.43
N ASN A 53 28.09 1.60 -26.65
CA ASN A 53 28.89 1.74 -27.87
C ASN A 53 29.01 3.21 -28.34
N ASN A 54 28.49 4.19 -27.59
CA ASN A 54 28.68 5.60 -27.90
C ASN A 54 30.17 5.96 -27.80
N PRO A 55 30.81 6.43 -28.89
CA PRO A 55 32.24 6.77 -28.89
C PRO A 55 32.56 8.07 -28.14
N GLU A 56 31.55 8.87 -27.83
CA GLU A 56 31.72 10.10 -27.09
C GLU A 56 32.02 9.85 -25.62
N GLU A 57 32.71 10.80 -24.99
CA GLU A 57 32.93 10.79 -23.55
C GLU A 57 31.59 10.68 -22.80
N PRO A 58 31.50 9.88 -21.73
CA PRO A 58 30.27 9.77 -20.95
C PRO A 58 29.87 11.09 -20.33
N THR A 59 28.66 11.52 -20.62
CA THR A 59 28.04 12.72 -19.99
C THR A 59 26.77 12.32 -19.26
N PHE A 60 26.26 13.22 -18.44
CA PHE A 60 24.99 13.06 -17.77
C PHE A 60 23.85 12.80 -18.80
N GLU A 61 23.83 13.55 -19.90
CA GLU A 61 22.81 13.46 -20.95
C GLU A 61 22.92 12.20 -21.79
N ASN A 62 24.12 11.79 -22.18
CA ASN A 62 24.29 10.60 -23.06
C ASN A 62 24.38 9.26 -22.32
N THR A 63 24.29 9.29 -20.98
CA THR A 63 24.41 8.09 -20.15
C THR A 63 23.25 7.96 -19.17
N LEU A 64 22.99 8.95 -18.30
CA LEU A 64 21.99 8.84 -17.23
C LEU A 64 20.59 9.28 -17.66
N THR A 65 20.44 10.46 -18.26
CA THR A 65 19.14 10.93 -18.72
C THR A 65 18.61 10.08 -19.87
N PHE A 66 19.50 9.40 -20.57
CA PHE A 66 19.10 8.47 -21.61
C PHE A 66 18.37 7.26 -21.03
N VAL A 67 18.78 6.74 -19.89
CA VAL A 67 18.09 5.65 -19.19
C VAL A 67 16.70 6.11 -18.71
N ASP A 68 16.62 7.32 -18.20
CA ASP A 68 15.36 7.95 -17.80
C ASP A 68 14.58 8.49 -19.02
N GLU A 69 15.26 8.86 -20.10
CA GLU A 69 14.74 9.39 -21.38
C GLU A 69 14.63 8.36 -22.52
N SER A 70 15.01 7.11 -22.34
CA SER A 70 14.52 6.01 -23.17
C SER A 70 12.99 5.92 -23.04
N LYS A 71 12.50 6.38 -21.89
CA LYS A 71 11.14 6.83 -21.64
C LYS A 71 10.79 8.11 -22.43
N GLY A 72 11.72 8.91 -22.84
CA GLY A 72 11.59 10.28 -23.34
C GLY A 72 11.45 10.50 -24.83
N LYS A 73 11.12 9.51 -25.65
CA LYS A 73 10.60 9.76 -27.01
C LYS A 73 9.13 10.22 -26.99
N GLY A 74 8.69 10.86 -25.89
CA GLY A 74 7.33 11.34 -25.72
C GLY A 74 6.36 10.33 -25.13
N TYR A 75 6.83 9.17 -24.70
CA TYR A 75 6.04 8.14 -24.01
C TYR A 75 7.00 7.15 -23.30
N TYR A 76 6.51 6.45 -22.29
CA TYR A 76 7.20 5.37 -21.59
C TYR A 76 7.84 4.38 -22.58
N SER A 77 8.98 3.80 -22.18
CA SER A 77 9.47 2.62 -22.87
C SER A 77 8.37 1.57 -22.96
N LEU A 78 8.41 0.76 -24.02
CA LEU A 78 7.41 -0.29 -24.17
C LEU A 78 7.42 -1.24 -22.97
N LEU A 79 8.63 -1.56 -22.47
CA LEU A 79 8.79 -2.44 -21.32
C LEU A 79 8.15 -1.86 -20.05
N ASP A 80 8.32 -0.57 -19.77
CA ASP A 80 7.69 0.08 -18.62
C ASP A 80 6.15 0.12 -18.77
N ARG A 81 5.66 0.46 -19.96
CA ARG A 81 4.20 0.49 -20.19
C ARG A 81 3.52 -0.85 -19.96
N VAL A 82 4.07 -1.91 -20.55
CA VAL A 82 3.48 -3.24 -20.40
C VAL A 82 3.64 -3.75 -18.97
N SER A 83 4.79 -3.47 -18.31
CA SER A 83 5.03 -3.86 -16.93
C SER A 83 4.07 -3.16 -15.97
N ASN A 84 3.91 -1.84 -16.07
CA ASN A 84 3.02 -1.09 -15.20
C ASN A 84 1.57 -1.58 -15.33
N VAL A 85 1.06 -1.76 -16.55
CA VAL A 85 -0.30 -2.27 -16.75
C VAL A 85 -0.44 -3.69 -16.22
N PHE A 86 0.44 -4.60 -16.61
CA PHE A 86 0.34 -6.01 -16.24
C PHE A 86 0.41 -6.25 -14.73
N PHE A 87 1.43 -5.72 -14.05
CA PHE A 87 1.61 -5.96 -12.62
C PHE A 87 0.61 -5.21 -11.73
N CYS A 88 0.13 -4.03 -12.17
CA CYS A 88 -0.99 -3.38 -11.49
C CYS A 88 -2.25 -4.25 -11.58
N LEU A 89 -2.58 -4.77 -12.76
CA LEU A 89 -3.76 -5.61 -12.95
C LEU A 89 -3.60 -7.01 -12.34
N LEU A 90 -2.40 -7.56 -12.27
CA LEU A 90 -2.13 -8.82 -11.58
C LEU A 90 -2.53 -8.77 -10.08
N SER A 91 -2.54 -7.58 -9.48
CA SER A 91 -3.01 -7.38 -8.10
C SER A 91 -4.47 -6.98 -8.01
N ALA A 92 -5.01 -6.26 -9.00
CA ALA A 92 -6.34 -5.66 -8.96
C ALA A 92 -7.42 -6.46 -9.73
N GLU A 93 -7.05 -7.21 -10.76
CA GLU A 93 -7.97 -7.92 -11.67
C GLU A 93 -7.34 -9.21 -12.22
N SER A 94 -6.77 -10.04 -11.33
CA SER A 94 -6.06 -11.26 -11.71
C SER A 94 -6.98 -12.38 -12.14
N ASN A 95 -6.45 -13.27 -12.98
CA ASN A 95 -7.05 -14.55 -13.34
C ASN A 95 -5.96 -15.61 -13.56
N ASP A 96 -6.36 -16.87 -13.74
CA ASP A 96 -5.43 -18.00 -13.89
C ASP A 96 -4.45 -17.81 -15.06
N GLU A 97 -4.88 -17.20 -16.17
CA GLU A 97 -4.03 -16.95 -17.33
C GLU A 97 -2.97 -15.87 -17.03
N MET A 98 -3.36 -14.80 -16.35
CA MET A 98 -2.42 -13.76 -15.90
C MET A 98 -1.42 -14.32 -14.87
N GLU A 99 -1.88 -15.15 -13.95
CA GLU A 99 -1.00 -15.79 -12.96
C GLU A 99 0.03 -16.71 -13.64
N ALA A 100 -0.39 -17.51 -14.61
CA ALA A 100 0.51 -18.37 -15.38
C ALA A 100 1.52 -17.54 -16.20
N LEU A 101 1.05 -16.47 -16.84
CA LEU A 101 1.92 -15.56 -17.58
C LEU A 101 2.93 -14.87 -16.67
N ALA A 102 2.52 -14.43 -15.48
CA ALA A 102 3.41 -13.82 -14.50
C ALA A 102 4.54 -14.77 -14.09
N GLN A 103 4.23 -16.05 -13.85
CA GLN A 103 5.24 -17.08 -13.56
C GLN A 103 6.25 -17.26 -14.69
N LYS A 104 5.81 -17.12 -15.95
CA LYS A 104 6.67 -17.22 -17.14
C LYS A 104 7.54 -15.99 -17.34
N ILE A 105 6.96 -14.79 -17.18
CA ILE A 105 7.61 -13.51 -17.50
C ILE A 105 8.54 -13.03 -16.39
N SER A 106 8.22 -13.28 -15.12
CA SER A 106 9.01 -12.78 -13.98
C SER A 106 10.49 -13.19 -14.03
N PRO A 107 10.86 -14.46 -14.33
CA PRO A 107 12.27 -14.83 -14.50
C PRO A 107 12.95 -14.12 -15.68
N ILE A 108 12.23 -13.90 -16.77
CA ILE A 108 12.74 -13.22 -17.96
C ILE A 108 13.08 -11.76 -17.64
N LEU A 109 12.18 -11.06 -16.95
CA LEU A 109 12.39 -9.68 -16.51
C LEU A 109 13.53 -9.58 -15.50
N THR A 110 13.61 -10.50 -14.54
CA THR A 110 14.71 -10.55 -13.56
C THR A 110 16.04 -10.77 -14.26
N LYS A 111 16.09 -11.69 -15.25
CA LYS A 111 17.29 -11.93 -16.06
C LYS A 111 17.70 -10.65 -16.79
N HIS A 112 16.77 -9.99 -17.49
CA HIS A 112 17.04 -8.75 -18.21
C HIS A 112 17.57 -7.65 -17.26
N SER A 113 16.93 -7.41 -16.12
CA SER A 113 17.40 -6.46 -15.11
C SER A 113 18.82 -6.77 -14.62
N ASN A 114 19.11 -8.04 -14.38
CA ASN A 114 20.47 -8.48 -14.02
C ASN A 114 21.47 -8.26 -15.17
N ASP A 115 21.09 -8.52 -16.41
CA ASP A 115 21.96 -8.31 -17.59
C ASP A 115 22.34 -6.84 -17.74
N VAL A 116 21.39 -5.93 -17.55
CA VAL A 116 21.62 -4.47 -17.53
C VAL A 116 22.57 -4.07 -16.39
N THR A 117 22.25 -4.48 -15.16
CA THR A 117 23.02 -4.13 -13.96
C THR A 117 24.46 -4.66 -14.01
N PHE A 118 24.65 -5.87 -14.54
CA PHE A 118 25.96 -6.51 -14.61
C PHE A 118 26.75 -6.14 -15.84
N ASN A 119 26.21 -5.32 -16.74
CA ASN A 119 26.93 -4.84 -17.91
C ASN A 119 28.08 -3.92 -17.48
N LYS A 120 29.31 -4.43 -17.63
CA LYS A 120 30.51 -3.72 -17.19
C LYS A 120 30.70 -2.38 -17.91
N LYS A 121 30.50 -2.34 -19.24
CA LYS A 121 30.66 -1.11 -20.03
C LYS A 121 29.65 -0.03 -19.60
N PHE A 122 28.41 -0.45 -19.33
CA PHE A 122 27.38 0.48 -18.87
C PHE A 122 27.74 1.05 -17.50
N PHE A 123 28.10 0.18 -16.56
CA PHE A 123 28.50 0.62 -15.22
C PHE A 123 29.74 1.53 -15.25
N GLU A 124 30.73 1.25 -16.10
CA GLU A 124 31.91 2.13 -16.26
C GLU A 124 31.51 3.55 -16.74
N ARG A 125 30.54 3.66 -17.66
CA ARG A 125 30.02 4.96 -18.10
C ARG A 125 29.26 5.68 -16.97
N VAL A 126 28.40 4.99 -16.23
CA VAL A 126 27.68 5.55 -15.08
C VAL A 126 28.66 6.00 -14.00
N LYS A 127 29.66 5.20 -13.69
CA LYS A 127 30.71 5.54 -12.72
C LYS A 127 31.52 6.76 -13.17
N TYR A 128 31.89 6.83 -14.44
CA TYR A 128 32.59 8.00 -14.98
C TYR A 128 31.78 9.28 -14.79
N VAL A 129 30.50 9.26 -15.12
CA VAL A 129 29.63 10.42 -14.92
C VAL A 129 29.51 10.78 -13.43
N TYR A 130 29.36 9.76 -12.55
CA TYR A 130 29.29 9.98 -11.10
C TYR A 130 30.54 10.68 -10.55
N GLU A 131 31.73 10.32 -11.05
CA GLU A 131 33.02 10.88 -10.61
C GLU A 131 33.33 12.27 -11.20
N HIS A 132 32.82 12.61 -12.39
CA HIS A 132 33.24 13.79 -13.15
C HIS A 132 32.14 14.81 -13.38
N HIS A 133 30.85 14.42 -13.37
CA HIS A 133 29.76 15.38 -13.57
C HIS A 133 29.55 16.27 -12.35
N ARG A 134 29.27 17.53 -12.60
CA ARG A 134 28.87 18.48 -11.55
C ARG A 134 27.41 18.84 -11.72
N PRO A 135 26.50 18.29 -10.85
CA PRO A 135 25.08 18.55 -10.94
C PRO A 135 24.73 20.04 -10.84
N LEU A 136 23.77 20.46 -11.65
CA LEU A 136 23.30 21.84 -11.69
C LEU A 136 22.36 22.18 -10.52
N ASN A 137 21.70 21.18 -9.97
CA ASN A 137 20.72 21.34 -8.89
C ASN A 137 20.60 20.06 -8.05
N ALA A 138 19.79 20.12 -6.99
CA ALA A 138 19.58 18.99 -6.08
C ALA A 138 18.94 17.78 -6.75
N GLU A 139 18.03 17.99 -7.71
CA GLU A 139 17.35 16.91 -8.43
C GLU A 139 18.32 16.11 -9.30
N GLU A 140 19.19 16.78 -10.07
CA GLU A 140 20.26 16.10 -10.81
C GLU A 140 21.22 15.34 -9.90
N GLN A 141 21.59 15.94 -8.76
CA GLN A 141 22.43 15.26 -7.77
C GLN A 141 21.76 13.99 -7.26
N MET A 142 20.45 14.05 -6.97
CA MET A 142 19.71 12.91 -6.48
C MET A 142 19.61 11.81 -7.56
N LEU A 143 19.30 12.16 -8.80
CA LEU A 143 19.27 11.20 -9.91
C LEU A 143 20.64 10.53 -10.09
N LEU A 144 21.71 11.30 -10.07
CA LEU A 144 23.08 10.81 -10.21
C LEU A 144 23.43 9.82 -9.08
N ASN A 145 23.14 10.18 -7.83
CA ASN A 145 23.37 9.33 -6.68
C ASN A 145 22.54 8.04 -6.77
N ASN A 146 21.25 8.16 -7.05
CA ASN A 146 20.35 7.00 -7.12
C ASN A 146 20.75 6.05 -8.25
N CYS A 147 21.18 6.57 -9.40
CA CYS A 147 21.61 5.74 -10.52
C CYS A 147 22.89 4.96 -10.16
N TYR A 148 23.92 5.65 -9.68
CA TYR A 148 25.18 5.01 -9.28
C TYR A 148 24.99 4.01 -8.14
N ASP A 149 24.29 4.42 -7.07
CA ASP A 149 23.98 3.57 -5.93
C ASP A 149 23.11 2.38 -6.33
N GLY A 150 22.19 2.56 -7.27
CA GLY A 150 21.35 1.50 -7.82
C GLY A 150 22.22 0.37 -8.42
N PHE A 151 23.18 0.70 -9.25
CA PHE A 151 24.12 -0.27 -9.81
C PHE A 151 24.96 -0.95 -8.73
N VAL A 152 25.56 -0.18 -7.83
CA VAL A 152 26.43 -0.72 -6.75
C VAL A 152 25.64 -1.65 -5.84
N ARG A 153 24.47 -1.23 -5.40
CA ARG A 153 23.60 -2.01 -4.50
C ARG A 153 22.99 -3.23 -5.17
N SER A 154 22.89 -3.23 -6.48
CA SER A 154 22.45 -4.38 -7.27
C SER A 154 23.60 -5.28 -7.74
N GLY A 155 24.84 -5.06 -7.25
CA GLY A 155 25.96 -5.97 -7.41
C GLY A 155 26.91 -5.67 -8.57
N ALA A 156 26.88 -4.46 -9.15
CA ALA A 156 27.77 -4.09 -10.27
C ALA A 156 29.28 -4.25 -9.94
N LEU A 157 29.66 -4.07 -8.67
CA LEU A 157 31.04 -4.20 -8.19
C LEU A 157 31.48 -5.65 -7.90
N LEU A 158 30.57 -6.61 -7.93
CA LEU A 158 30.91 -8.03 -7.70
C LEU A 158 31.76 -8.58 -8.84
N ASP A 159 32.60 -9.56 -8.50
CA ASP A 159 33.29 -10.39 -9.51
C ASP A 159 32.30 -11.28 -10.30
N ALA A 160 32.76 -11.95 -11.32
CA ALA A 160 31.91 -12.77 -12.17
C ALA A 160 31.20 -13.89 -11.38
N LYS A 161 31.87 -14.49 -10.39
CA LYS A 161 31.29 -15.54 -9.54
C LYS A 161 30.23 -14.99 -8.61
N GLY A 162 30.46 -13.80 -8.03
CA GLY A 162 29.51 -13.09 -7.20
C GLY A 162 28.25 -12.69 -7.99
N LYS A 163 28.42 -12.15 -9.20
CA LYS A 163 27.30 -11.79 -10.10
C LYS A 163 26.46 -13.01 -10.47
N GLU A 164 27.07 -14.12 -10.82
CA GLU A 164 26.36 -15.37 -11.14
C GLU A 164 25.57 -15.90 -9.93
N LYS A 165 26.16 -15.82 -8.73
CA LYS A 165 25.48 -16.19 -7.50
C LYS A 165 24.29 -15.26 -7.21
N LEU A 166 24.49 -13.94 -7.34
CA LEU A 166 23.43 -12.96 -7.09
C LEU A 166 22.26 -13.13 -8.08
N ARG A 167 22.56 -13.40 -9.36
CA ARG A 167 21.56 -13.69 -10.40
C ARG A 167 20.62 -14.82 -9.96
N LYS A 168 21.15 -15.94 -9.51
CA LYS A 168 20.35 -17.08 -9.04
C LYS A 168 19.49 -16.73 -7.82
N LEU A 169 20.05 -15.97 -6.87
CA LEU A 169 19.33 -15.56 -5.67
C LEU A 169 18.18 -14.61 -5.99
N THR A 170 18.37 -13.65 -6.89
CA THR A 170 17.35 -12.69 -7.29
C THR A 170 16.22 -13.32 -8.09
N GLU A 171 16.56 -14.24 -9.01
CA GLU A 171 15.57 -15.01 -9.79
C GLU A 171 14.69 -15.88 -8.87
N GLU A 172 15.31 -16.61 -7.95
CA GLU A 172 14.56 -17.43 -6.97
C GLU A 172 13.68 -16.57 -6.06
N ALA A 173 14.19 -15.44 -5.55
CA ALA A 173 13.43 -14.54 -4.69
C ALA A 173 12.21 -13.93 -5.40
N GLY A 174 12.36 -13.54 -6.67
CA GLY A 174 11.27 -13.03 -7.49
C GLY A 174 10.13 -14.04 -7.66
N LEU A 175 10.48 -15.27 -8.04
CA LEU A 175 9.50 -16.35 -8.20
C LEU A 175 8.78 -16.71 -6.89
N LEU A 176 9.53 -16.81 -5.79
CA LEU A 176 8.93 -17.15 -4.50
C LEU A 176 8.02 -16.04 -3.96
N SER A 177 8.37 -14.77 -4.17
CA SER A 177 7.51 -13.64 -3.80
C SER A 177 6.19 -13.65 -4.58
N LEU A 178 6.26 -13.95 -5.87
CA LEU A 178 5.07 -14.10 -6.71
C LEU A 178 4.21 -15.28 -6.25
N GLN A 179 4.83 -16.44 -6.01
CA GLN A 179 4.11 -17.62 -5.53
C GLN A 179 3.46 -17.41 -4.15
N PHE A 180 4.16 -16.70 -3.25
CA PHE A 180 3.60 -16.31 -1.95
C PHE A 180 2.28 -15.55 -2.12
N SER A 181 2.26 -14.53 -2.99
CA SER A 181 1.08 -13.69 -3.23
C SER A 181 -0.06 -14.47 -3.88
N GLN A 182 0.23 -15.33 -4.86
CA GLN A 182 -0.77 -16.18 -5.51
C GLN A 182 -1.37 -17.19 -4.54
N ASN A 183 -0.56 -17.82 -3.70
CA ASN A 183 -1.04 -18.74 -2.67
C ASN A 183 -1.99 -18.05 -1.68
N LEU A 184 -1.62 -16.87 -1.21
CA LEU A 184 -2.45 -16.09 -0.27
C LEU A 184 -3.79 -15.69 -0.91
N LEU A 185 -3.78 -15.22 -2.16
CA LEU A 185 -5.00 -14.87 -2.87
C LEU A 185 -5.93 -16.09 -3.00
N LYS A 186 -5.39 -17.25 -3.38
CA LYS A 186 -6.16 -18.51 -3.52
C LYS A 186 -6.77 -18.95 -2.20
N GLU A 187 -6.01 -18.96 -1.10
CA GLU A 187 -6.53 -19.34 0.23
C GLU A 187 -7.63 -18.38 0.69
N THR A 188 -7.41 -17.06 0.56
CA THR A 188 -8.40 -16.04 0.95
C THR A 188 -9.72 -16.23 0.18
N LYS A 189 -9.65 -16.45 -1.13
CA LYS A 189 -10.84 -16.54 -1.99
C LYS A 189 -11.52 -17.91 -1.97
N ALA A 190 -10.83 -18.96 -1.55
CA ALA A 190 -11.40 -20.31 -1.47
C ALA A 190 -12.31 -20.50 -0.24
N TYR A 191 -12.09 -19.74 0.83
CA TYR A 191 -12.83 -19.94 2.08
C TYR A 191 -14.25 -19.39 2.02
N GLN A 192 -15.21 -20.18 2.48
CA GLN A 192 -16.61 -19.81 2.62
C GLN A 192 -17.20 -20.41 3.90
N LEU A 193 -17.68 -19.56 4.80
CA LEU A 193 -18.54 -19.96 5.91
C LEU A 193 -19.99 -19.90 5.42
N HIS A 194 -20.56 -21.05 5.08
CA HIS A 194 -21.93 -21.17 4.57
C HIS A 194 -22.90 -21.48 5.71
N ILE A 195 -23.88 -20.62 5.90
CA ILE A 195 -24.92 -20.71 6.94
C ILE A 195 -26.29 -20.79 6.27
N THR A 196 -27.13 -21.73 6.71
CA THR A 196 -28.51 -21.90 6.23
C THR A 196 -29.55 -21.72 7.36
N ASP A 197 -29.12 -21.76 8.61
CA ASP A 197 -29.95 -21.53 9.78
C ASP A 197 -29.86 -20.05 10.20
N GLU A 198 -30.97 -19.32 10.04
CA GLU A 198 -31.03 -17.89 10.36
C GLU A 198 -30.73 -17.57 11.84
N THR A 199 -31.00 -18.51 12.74
CA THR A 199 -30.72 -18.29 14.18
C THR A 199 -29.24 -18.11 14.49
N LEU A 200 -28.36 -18.64 13.64
CA LEU A 200 -26.91 -18.48 13.74
C LEU A 200 -26.40 -17.10 13.34
N LEU A 201 -27.28 -16.24 12.76
CA LEU A 201 -26.97 -14.88 12.36
C LEU A 201 -27.28 -13.86 13.45
N ASN A 202 -27.72 -14.30 14.64
CA ASN A 202 -28.05 -13.41 15.72
C ASN A 202 -26.91 -12.44 16.06
N GLY A 203 -27.26 -11.16 16.24
CA GLY A 203 -26.34 -10.05 16.49
C GLY A 203 -25.79 -9.39 15.23
N LEU A 204 -25.78 -10.04 14.09
CA LEU A 204 -25.29 -9.46 12.84
C LEU A 204 -26.19 -8.32 12.35
N PRO A 205 -25.61 -7.18 11.94
CA PRO A 205 -26.34 -6.09 11.30
C PRO A 205 -27.04 -6.54 10.02
N GLU A 206 -28.11 -5.88 9.66
CA GLU A 206 -28.87 -6.15 8.43
C GLU A 206 -27.97 -6.02 7.19
N THR A 207 -27.13 -4.98 7.14
CA THR A 207 -26.15 -4.78 6.05
C THR A 207 -25.24 -6.00 5.84
N ALA A 208 -24.72 -6.60 6.90
CA ALA A 208 -23.87 -7.79 6.84
C ALA A 208 -24.66 -9.03 6.39
N ARG A 209 -25.91 -9.19 6.87
CA ARG A 209 -26.81 -10.29 6.45
C ARG A 209 -27.16 -10.20 4.96
N GLU A 210 -27.53 -9.01 4.48
CA GLU A 210 -27.87 -8.79 3.07
C GLU A 210 -26.67 -9.07 2.16
N ALA A 211 -25.47 -8.56 2.52
CA ALA A 211 -24.25 -8.81 1.78
C ALA A 211 -23.90 -10.30 1.72
N ALA A 212 -24.05 -11.02 2.84
CA ALA A 212 -23.80 -12.46 2.89
C ALA A 212 -24.83 -13.26 2.09
N ALA A 213 -26.12 -12.85 2.08
CA ALA A 213 -27.16 -13.46 1.27
C ALA A 213 -26.91 -13.24 -0.23
N GLN A 214 -26.47 -12.05 -0.61
CA GLN A 214 -26.08 -11.77 -2.00
C GLN A 214 -24.87 -12.62 -2.42
N THR A 215 -23.84 -12.71 -1.58
CA THR A 215 -22.67 -13.57 -1.83
C THR A 215 -23.09 -15.05 -1.98
N ALA A 216 -24.05 -15.53 -1.17
CA ALA A 216 -24.59 -16.89 -1.34
C ALA A 216 -25.24 -17.09 -2.72
N ARG A 217 -26.08 -16.13 -3.15
CA ARG A 217 -26.73 -16.20 -4.49
C ARG A 217 -25.70 -16.19 -5.63
N GLU A 218 -24.73 -15.31 -5.57
CA GLU A 218 -23.62 -15.23 -6.54
C GLU A 218 -22.84 -16.56 -6.65
N ASN A 219 -22.78 -17.34 -5.56
CA ASN A 219 -22.17 -18.67 -5.52
C ASN A 219 -23.18 -19.83 -5.74
N GLY A 220 -24.41 -19.54 -6.17
CA GLY A 220 -25.44 -20.55 -6.42
C GLY A 220 -25.92 -21.28 -5.14
N LYS A 221 -25.80 -20.65 -3.96
CA LYS A 221 -26.16 -21.22 -2.66
C LYS A 221 -27.40 -20.53 -2.08
N ARG A 222 -28.14 -21.29 -1.23
CA ARG A 222 -29.20 -20.73 -0.38
C ARG A 222 -28.61 -20.29 0.96
N GLY A 223 -29.24 -19.32 1.64
CA GLY A 223 -28.81 -18.82 2.94
C GLY A 223 -27.76 -17.73 2.80
N TRP A 224 -26.69 -17.83 3.56
CA TRP A 224 -25.68 -16.79 3.72
C TRP A 224 -24.27 -17.36 3.59
N VAL A 225 -23.40 -16.63 2.91
CA VAL A 225 -21.97 -16.97 2.77
C VAL A 225 -21.13 -15.81 3.26
N PHE A 226 -20.28 -16.09 4.26
CA PHE A 226 -19.27 -15.16 4.74
C PHE A 226 -17.90 -15.60 4.23
N THR A 227 -17.08 -14.62 3.86
CA THR A 227 -15.75 -14.82 3.29
C THR A 227 -14.66 -14.21 4.17
N LEU A 228 -13.39 -14.34 3.77
CA LEU A 228 -12.27 -13.70 4.46
C LEU A 228 -11.97 -12.27 3.95
N ASP A 229 -12.78 -11.74 3.02
CA ASP A 229 -12.72 -10.34 2.66
C ASP A 229 -13.14 -9.45 3.83
N PHE A 230 -12.42 -8.35 4.02
CA PHE A 230 -12.57 -7.52 5.21
C PHE A 230 -14.02 -7.08 5.49
N PRO A 231 -14.82 -6.62 4.51
CA PRO A 231 -16.22 -6.21 4.76
C PRO A 231 -17.16 -7.37 5.17
N SER A 232 -16.78 -8.62 4.92
CA SER A 232 -17.51 -9.82 5.35
C SER A 232 -17.01 -10.31 6.70
N TYR A 233 -15.68 -10.38 6.86
CA TYR A 233 -15.00 -10.90 8.03
C TYR A 233 -15.16 -10.02 9.28
N SER A 234 -14.90 -8.72 9.14
CA SER A 234 -14.86 -7.81 10.27
C SER A 234 -16.22 -7.65 10.98
N PRO A 235 -17.35 -7.41 10.28
CA PRO A 235 -18.65 -7.35 10.95
C PRO A 235 -19.03 -8.66 11.65
N PHE A 236 -18.67 -9.81 11.08
CA PHE A 236 -18.97 -11.10 11.71
C PHE A 236 -18.29 -11.22 13.06
N LEU A 237 -16.99 -10.91 13.17
CA LEU A 237 -16.28 -10.97 14.44
C LEU A 237 -16.74 -9.91 15.45
N THR A 238 -17.25 -8.78 14.96
CA THR A 238 -17.70 -7.68 15.81
C THR A 238 -19.08 -7.93 16.40
N TYR A 239 -20.00 -8.52 15.62
CA TYR A 239 -21.42 -8.52 15.96
C TYR A 239 -22.02 -9.92 16.20
N ALA A 240 -21.52 -10.97 15.54
CA ALA A 240 -22.12 -12.29 15.68
C ALA A 240 -22.10 -12.78 17.13
N THR A 241 -23.26 -13.15 17.67
CA THR A 241 -23.35 -13.65 19.06
C THR A 241 -22.85 -15.08 19.19
N HIS A 242 -22.86 -15.84 18.10
CA HIS A 242 -22.44 -17.25 18.10
C HIS A 242 -20.91 -17.39 18.18
N ARG A 243 -20.40 -17.58 19.41
CA ARG A 243 -18.95 -17.60 19.70
C ARG A 243 -18.15 -18.59 18.87
N GLU A 244 -18.69 -19.81 18.67
CA GLU A 244 -17.98 -20.85 17.89
C GLU A 244 -17.84 -20.48 16.42
N LEU A 245 -18.81 -19.80 15.81
CA LEU A 245 -18.68 -19.31 14.44
C LEU A 245 -17.68 -18.15 14.33
N ARG A 246 -17.59 -17.27 15.35
CA ARG A 246 -16.51 -16.29 15.41
C ARG A 246 -15.15 -17.00 15.46
N ARG A 247 -15.00 -18.04 16.29
CA ARG A 247 -13.77 -18.83 16.37
C ARG A 247 -13.42 -19.45 15.01
N GLN A 248 -14.38 -20.10 14.34
CA GLN A 248 -14.16 -20.71 13.03
C GLN A 248 -13.66 -19.70 12.00
N LEU A 249 -14.32 -18.55 11.89
CA LEU A 249 -13.93 -17.52 10.92
C LEU A 249 -12.59 -16.89 11.27
N TYR A 250 -12.34 -16.63 12.55
CA TYR A 250 -11.06 -16.11 13.04
C TYR A 250 -9.91 -17.10 12.74
N MET A 251 -10.11 -18.38 13.04
CA MET A 251 -9.10 -19.41 12.77
C MET A 251 -8.85 -19.55 11.27
N ALA A 252 -9.90 -19.55 10.44
CA ALA A 252 -9.75 -19.60 8.99
C ALA A 252 -8.86 -18.47 8.48
N LYS A 253 -9.07 -17.24 8.98
CA LYS A 253 -8.25 -16.07 8.61
C LYS A 253 -6.79 -16.18 9.09
N ASN A 254 -6.58 -16.65 10.30
CA ASN A 254 -5.27 -16.67 10.92
C ASN A 254 -4.46 -17.95 10.66
N THR A 255 -5.02 -18.86 9.86
CA THR A 255 -4.34 -20.09 9.38
C THR A 255 -4.21 -20.14 7.86
N GLU A 256 -4.52 -19.05 7.14
CA GLU A 256 -4.28 -18.96 5.71
C GLU A 256 -2.82 -19.33 5.39
N CYS A 257 -2.63 -20.13 4.35
CA CYS A 257 -1.31 -20.62 3.91
C CYS A 257 -0.51 -21.44 4.92
N LEU A 258 -1.16 -21.95 5.98
CA LEU A 258 -0.61 -22.94 6.92
C LEU A 258 -1.07 -24.39 6.62
N HIS A 259 -2.09 -24.57 5.80
CA HIS A 259 -2.66 -25.87 5.49
C HIS A 259 -1.67 -26.75 4.71
N LEU A 260 -1.73 -28.07 4.90
CA LEU A 260 -0.92 -29.03 4.15
C LEU A 260 -1.45 -29.21 2.72
N ASN A 261 -1.36 -28.16 1.94
CA ASN A 261 -1.77 -28.10 0.54
C ASN A 261 -0.75 -27.31 -0.31
N LYS A 262 -1.05 -27.12 -1.59
CA LYS A 262 -0.15 -26.42 -2.53
C LYS A 262 -0.01 -24.92 -2.24
N ALA A 263 -0.91 -24.33 -1.46
CA ALA A 263 -0.88 -22.92 -1.07
C ALA A 263 -0.14 -22.67 0.26
N ASN A 264 0.55 -23.65 0.81
CA ASN A 264 1.34 -23.51 2.03
C ASN A 264 2.55 -22.60 1.79
N ASN A 265 2.71 -21.56 2.61
CA ASN A 265 3.78 -20.57 2.47
C ASN A 265 4.96 -20.76 3.45
N ILE A 266 4.96 -21.80 4.30
CA ILE A 266 5.99 -21.95 5.34
C ILE A 266 7.39 -22.00 4.74
N GLU A 267 7.64 -22.93 3.82
CA GLU A 267 8.98 -23.08 3.22
C GLU A 267 9.34 -21.90 2.31
N ILE A 268 8.34 -21.30 1.64
CA ILE A 268 8.52 -20.07 0.86
C ILE A 268 9.02 -18.93 1.74
N CYS A 269 8.41 -18.70 2.91
CA CYS A 269 8.84 -17.66 3.85
C CYS A 269 10.27 -17.91 4.36
N LYS A 270 10.56 -19.14 4.82
CA LYS A 270 11.91 -19.50 5.27
C LYS A 270 12.96 -19.25 4.18
N ARG A 271 12.65 -19.64 2.95
CA ARG A 271 13.57 -19.45 1.84
C ARG A 271 13.75 -17.98 1.48
N LEU A 272 12.67 -17.17 1.43
CA LEU A 272 12.74 -15.72 1.17
C LEU A 272 13.59 -14.99 2.22
N ILE A 273 13.40 -15.29 3.51
CA ILE A 273 14.19 -14.72 4.60
C ILE A 273 15.69 -15.00 4.38
N ASN A 274 16.02 -16.26 4.09
CA ASN A 274 17.41 -16.67 3.86
C ASN A 274 18.00 -16.09 2.57
N LEU A 275 17.24 -16.03 1.47
CA LEU A 275 17.68 -15.42 0.22
C LEU A 275 18.07 -13.96 0.42
N ARG A 276 17.26 -13.18 1.11
CA ARG A 276 17.55 -11.77 1.40
C ARG A 276 18.81 -11.60 2.24
N ARG A 277 18.98 -12.45 3.26
CA ARG A 277 20.24 -12.49 4.05
C ARG A 277 21.44 -12.81 3.16
N GLU A 278 21.36 -13.87 2.36
CA GLU A 278 22.43 -14.28 1.46
C GLU A 278 22.79 -13.18 0.44
N MET A 279 21.79 -12.51 -0.13
CA MET A 279 21.99 -11.39 -1.05
C MET A 279 22.70 -10.21 -0.35
N ALA A 280 22.24 -9.81 0.83
CA ALA A 280 22.87 -8.72 1.58
C ALA A 280 24.33 -9.03 1.95
N GLN A 281 24.61 -10.24 2.42
CA GLN A 281 25.98 -10.66 2.77
C GLN A 281 26.89 -10.75 1.53
N LEU A 282 26.36 -11.19 0.39
CA LEU A 282 27.11 -11.19 -0.87
C LEU A 282 27.47 -9.77 -1.30
N LEU A 283 26.60 -8.79 -1.02
CA LEU A 283 26.82 -7.36 -1.30
C LEU A 283 27.67 -6.63 -0.22
N GLY A 284 28.18 -7.37 0.77
CA GLY A 284 29.10 -6.83 1.79
C GLY A 284 28.41 -6.23 3.03
N TYR A 285 27.14 -6.53 3.23
CA TYR A 285 26.40 -6.11 4.44
C TYR A 285 26.27 -7.28 5.41
N ASP A 286 26.34 -7.00 6.71
CA ASP A 286 26.18 -8.03 7.75
C ASP A 286 24.78 -8.64 7.73
N THR A 287 23.76 -7.81 7.56
CA THR A 287 22.35 -8.20 7.57
C THR A 287 21.56 -7.55 6.43
N PHE A 288 20.40 -8.09 6.12
CA PHE A 288 19.50 -7.46 5.14
C PHE A 288 18.98 -6.11 5.62
N ALA A 289 18.75 -5.94 6.93
CA ALA A 289 18.35 -4.65 7.51
C ALA A 289 19.43 -3.58 7.31
N ASP A 290 20.72 -3.92 7.50
CA ASP A 290 21.83 -2.98 7.23
C ASP A 290 21.86 -2.54 5.75
N TYR A 291 21.60 -3.48 4.84
CA TYR A 291 21.48 -3.17 3.41
C TYR A 291 20.32 -2.21 3.11
N VAL A 292 19.13 -2.49 3.65
CA VAL A 292 17.93 -1.67 3.40
C VAL A 292 18.04 -0.30 4.01
N LEU A 293 18.39 -0.22 5.30
CA LEU A 293 18.33 1.01 6.10
C LEU A 293 19.35 2.06 5.70
N LYS A 294 20.38 1.70 4.95
CA LYS A 294 21.34 2.67 4.40
C LYS A 294 20.66 3.75 3.55
N HIS A 295 19.55 3.43 2.89
CA HIS A 295 18.76 4.35 2.08
C HIS A 295 17.36 4.57 2.69
N ARG A 296 17.34 4.89 3.99
CA ARG A 296 16.14 5.24 4.77
C ARG A 296 16.44 6.43 5.69
N MET A 297 15.40 7.17 6.07
CA MET A 297 15.52 8.25 7.07
C MET A 297 16.05 7.73 8.41
N ALA A 298 15.66 6.52 8.79
CA ALA A 298 16.13 5.85 10.01
C ALA A 298 17.63 5.53 10.00
N THR A 299 18.25 5.40 8.84
CA THR A 299 19.68 5.18 8.58
C THR A 299 20.28 3.86 9.09
N ASN A 300 19.83 3.32 10.21
CA ASN A 300 20.39 2.11 10.84
C ASN A 300 19.40 1.42 11.78
N VAL A 301 19.72 0.17 12.14
CA VAL A 301 18.91 -0.69 13.03
C VAL A 301 18.68 -0.04 14.39
N LYS A 302 19.70 0.62 14.96
CA LYS A 302 19.61 1.24 16.29
C LYS A 302 18.52 2.32 16.37
N ASN A 303 18.36 3.11 15.32
CA ASN A 303 17.34 4.16 15.27
C ASN A 303 15.92 3.55 15.13
N VAL A 304 15.77 2.47 14.36
CA VAL A 304 14.52 1.72 14.30
C VAL A 304 14.16 1.10 15.65
N ASP A 305 15.11 0.43 16.28
CA ASP A 305 14.91 -0.18 17.61
C ASP A 305 14.54 0.88 18.65
N LYS A 306 15.18 2.06 18.59
CA LYS A 306 14.85 3.17 19.48
C LYS A 306 13.40 3.58 19.33
N LEU A 307 12.93 3.83 18.11
CA LEU A 307 11.54 4.20 17.85
C LEU A 307 10.57 3.14 18.40
N LEU A 308 10.77 1.87 18.03
CA LEU A 308 9.88 0.79 18.44
C LEU A 308 9.85 0.62 19.97
N ASN A 309 11.00 0.70 20.65
CA ASN A 309 11.07 0.60 22.11
C ASN A 309 10.45 1.82 22.80
N ASP A 310 10.64 3.03 22.29
CA ASP A 310 10.02 4.25 22.82
C ASP A 310 8.49 4.15 22.72
N LEU A 311 7.97 3.66 21.60
CA LEU A 311 6.53 3.40 21.44
C LEU A 311 6.02 2.32 22.40
N ILE A 312 6.74 1.22 22.57
CA ILE A 312 6.36 0.18 23.55
C ILE A 312 6.30 0.78 24.95
N LYS A 313 7.31 1.53 25.35
CA LYS A 313 7.36 2.18 26.68
C LYS A 313 6.15 3.09 26.89
N ALA A 314 5.83 3.93 25.90
CA ALA A 314 4.75 4.91 25.99
C ALA A 314 3.35 4.27 25.97
N TYR A 315 3.13 3.28 25.10
CA TYR A 315 1.77 2.76 24.87
C TYR A 315 1.41 1.51 25.66
N LYS A 316 2.38 0.72 26.13
CA LYS A 316 2.12 -0.57 26.82
C LYS A 316 1.26 -0.44 28.09
N PRO A 317 1.45 0.59 28.95
CA PRO A 317 0.56 0.79 30.11
C PRO A 317 -0.89 1.01 29.69
N LYS A 318 -1.13 1.85 28.68
CA LYS A 318 -2.47 2.12 28.13
C LYS A 318 -3.08 0.85 27.54
N ALA A 319 -2.34 0.12 26.69
CA ALA A 319 -2.81 -1.10 26.05
C ALA A 319 -3.20 -2.18 27.09
N LYS A 320 -2.41 -2.37 28.15
CA LYS A 320 -2.74 -3.29 29.24
C LYS A 320 -4.04 -2.90 29.95
N ASN A 321 -4.26 -1.61 30.17
CA ASN A 321 -5.49 -1.14 30.79
C ASN A 321 -6.70 -1.35 29.85
N GLU A 322 -6.56 -1.10 28.57
CA GLU A 322 -7.60 -1.33 27.56
C GLU A 322 -8.02 -2.81 27.53
N ILE A 323 -7.08 -3.74 27.48
CA ILE A 323 -7.37 -5.19 27.53
C ILE A 323 -8.05 -5.57 28.85
N LYS A 324 -7.57 -5.06 29.97
CA LYS A 324 -8.20 -5.32 31.27
C LYS A 324 -9.66 -4.85 31.33
N GLU A 325 -9.98 -3.70 30.77
CA GLU A 325 -11.36 -3.20 30.70
C GLU A 325 -12.26 -4.11 29.86
N ILE A 326 -11.75 -4.60 28.72
CA ILE A 326 -12.47 -5.54 27.84
C ILE A 326 -12.73 -6.87 28.59
N GLU A 327 -11.72 -7.43 29.30
CA GLU A 327 -11.86 -8.63 30.10
C GLU A 327 -12.86 -8.49 31.25
N LEU A 328 -12.82 -7.34 31.95
CA LEU A 328 -13.76 -7.04 33.03
C LEU A 328 -15.19 -6.97 32.53
N LEU A 329 -15.43 -6.32 31.39
CA LEU A 329 -16.76 -6.27 30.77
C LEU A 329 -17.22 -7.67 30.35
N ALA A 330 -16.36 -8.46 29.69
CA ALA A 330 -16.70 -9.80 29.29
C ALA A 330 -17.09 -10.67 30.50
N LYS A 331 -16.32 -10.62 31.61
CA LYS A 331 -16.64 -11.33 32.85
C LYS A 331 -17.95 -10.86 33.50
N LYS A 332 -18.26 -9.56 33.40
CA LYS A 332 -19.54 -9.02 33.87
C LYS A 332 -20.74 -9.58 33.10
N LEU A 333 -20.57 -9.81 31.80
CA LEU A 333 -21.64 -10.28 30.90
C LEU A 333 -21.80 -11.81 30.91
N GLU A 334 -20.69 -12.55 30.94
CA GLU A 334 -20.68 -14.01 30.72
C GLU A 334 -20.40 -14.82 32.01
N GLY A 335 -19.95 -14.15 33.06
CA GLY A 335 -19.58 -14.78 34.34
C GLY A 335 -18.09 -14.67 34.64
N LYS A 336 -17.76 -14.70 35.93
CA LYS A 336 -16.39 -14.41 36.46
C LYS A 336 -15.29 -15.33 35.93
N ASP A 337 -15.64 -16.53 35.47
CA ASP A 337 -14.70 -17.54 34.98
C ASP A 337 -14.51 -17.48 33.44
N PHE A 338 -15.16 -16.49 32.78
CA PHE A 338 -15.02 -16.29 31.34
C PHE A 338 -13.64 -15.76 30.98
N HIS A 339 -13.03 -16.33 29.94
CA HIS A 339 -11.77 -15.89 29.36
C HIS A 339 -12.01 -15.35 27.96
N VAL A 340 -11.50 -14.15 27.69
CA VAL A 340 -11.54 -13.50 26.38
C VAL A 340 -10.46 -14.13 25.50
N GLU A 341 -10.87 -14.77 24.42
CA GLU A 341 -9.97 -15.30 23.43
C GLU A 341 -9.79 -14.31 22.25
N PRO A 342 -8.79 -14.47 21.39
CA PRO A 342 -8.56 -13.55 20.28
C PRO A 342 -9.78 -13.37 19.35
N TRP A 343 -10.60 -14.38 19.13
CA TRP A 343 -11.85 -14.27 18.37
C TRP A 343 -12.98 -13.54 19.09
N ASP A 344 -12.80 -13.24 20.35
CA ASP A 344 -13.77 -12.49 21.18
C ASP A 344 -13.42 -10.99 21.27
N MET A 345 -12.17 -10.62 20.93
CA MET A 345 -11.66 -9.25 21.13
C MET A 345 -12.52 -8.20 20.43
N SER A 346 -12.83 -8.36 19.16
CA SER A 346 -13.67 -7.41 18.42
C SER A 346 -15.07 -7.30 19.01
N PHE A 347 -15.64 -8.42 19.41
CA PHE A 347 -16.99 -8.50 19.99
C PHE A 347 -17.11 -7.74 21.32
N TYR A 348 -16.20 -8.00 22.27
CA TYR A 348 -16.26 -7.32 23.57
C TYR A 348 -15.70 -5.90 23.51
N SER A 349 -14.76 -5.60 22.62
CA SER A 349 -14.34 -4.22 22.32
C SER A 349 -15.53 -3.37 21.87
N HIS A 350 -16.35 -3.89 20.95
CA HIS A 350 -17.55 -3.21 20.48
C HIS A 350 -18.54 -2.98 21.62
N LYS A 351 -18.80 -3.99 22.47
CA LYS A 351 -19.68 -3.81 23.65
C LYS A 351 -19.15 -2.76 24.62
N LEU A 352 -17.83 -2.73 24.84
CA LEU A 352 -17.21 -1.72 25.68
C LEU A 352 -17.31 -0.31 25.07
N GLN A 353 -17.14 -0.19 23.76
CA GLN A 353 -17.31 1.08 23.04
C GLN A 353 -18.75 1.60 23.15
N MET A 354 -19.73 0.69 23.05
CA MET A 354 -21.14 1.03 23.28
C MET A 354 -21.40 1.50 24.72
N GLU A 355 -20.85 0.78 25.72
CA GLU A 355 -21.02 1.17 27.15
C GLU A 355 -20.38 2.54 27.43
N LYS A 356 -19.22 2.83 26.89
CA LYS A 356 -18.47 4.07 27.16
C LYS A 356 -18.93 5.27 26.36
N TYR A 357 -19.25 5.09 25.09
CA TYR A 357 -19.45 6.19 24.14
C TYR A 357 -20.82 6.17 23.47
N ASN A 358 -21.61 5.11 23.68
CA ASN A 358 -22.86 4.89 22.95
C ASN A 358 -22.68 5.08 21.43
N LEU A 359 -21.58 4.52 20.89
CA LEU A 359 -21.18 4.65 19.50
C LEU A 359 -20.98 3.27 18.87
N ASP A 360 -21.71 3.04 17.79
CA ASP A 360 -21.59 1.86 16.93
C ASP A 360 -21.28 2.31 15.51
N ALA A 361 -20.44 1.55 14.81
CA ALA A 361 -20.13 1.79 13.41
C ALA A 361 -21.40 1.76 12.53
N GLU A 362 -22.38 0.90 12.87
CA GLU A 362 -23.65 0.81 12.14
C GLU A 362 -24.54 2.07 12.29
N MET A 363 -24.40 2.81 13.38
CA MET A 363 -25.06 4.11 13.54
C MET A 363 -24.53 5.17 12.58
N LEU A 364 -23.27 5.02 12.14
CA LEU A 364 -22.57 5.96 11.26
C LEU A 364 -22.74 5.62 9.78
N ARG A 365 -22.89 4.33 9.43
CA ARG A 365 -23.03 3.89 8.03
C ARG A 365 -24.08 4.66 7.22
N PRO A 366 -25.28 4.98 7.73
CA PRO A 366 -26.27 5.72 6.97
C PRO A 366 -25.79 7.10 6.48
N TYR A 367 -24.78 7.66 7.13
CA TYR A 367 -24.19 8.96 6.80
C TYR A 367 -22.96 8.86 5.90
N PHE A 368 -22.44 7.67 5.64
CA PHE A 368 -21.22 7.43 4.86
C PHE A 368 -21.51 6.64 3.57
N GLN A 369 -22.52 7.11 2.80
CA GLN A 369 -22.75 6.60 1.46
C GLN A 369 -21.55 6.89 0.58
N LEU A 370 -21.02 5.88 -0.15
CA LEU A 370 -19.77 5.97 -0.92
C LEU A 370 -19.73 7.19 -1.84
N ASP A 371 -20.79 7.46 -2.62
CA ASP A 371 -20.79 8.62 -3.52
C ASP A 371 -20.66 9.96 -2.77
N LYS A 372 -21.26 10.07 -1.58
CA LYS A 372 -21.12 11.26 -0.71
C LYS A 372 -19.73 11.35 -0.09
N VAL A 373 -19.13 10.22 0.26
CA VAL A 373 -17.73 10.17 0.74
C VAL A 373 -16.77 10.62 -0.36
N ILE A 374 -16.97 10.17 -1.61
CA ILE A 374 -16.20 10.62 -2.77
C ILE A 374 -16.31 12.14 -2.91
N ASP A 375 -17.53 12.68 -2.91
CA ASP A 375 -17.77 14.13 -3.00
C ASP A 375 -17.08 14.88 -1.85
N GLY A 376 -17.12 14.32 -0.63
CA GLY A 376 -16.47 14.91 0.55
C GLY A 376 -14.94 14.94 0.43
N ILE A 377 -14.32 13.86 0.00
CA ILE A 377 -12.87 13.76 -0.17
C ILE A 377 -12.39 14.67 -1.32
N PHE A 378 -13.10 14.69 -2.44
CA PHE A 378 -12.80 15.61 -3.54
C PHE A 378 -13.03 17.08 -3.11
N GLY A 379 -14.06 17.35 -2.33
CA GLY A 379 -14.33 18.65 -1.74
C GLY A 379 -13.24 19.09 -0.76
N LEU A 380 -12.67 18.16 0.01
CA LEU A 380 -11.51 18.42 0.87
C LEU A 380 -10.29 18.85 0.04
N ALA A 381 -9.97 18.10 -1.01
CA ALA A 381 -8.87 18.44 -1.90
C ALA A 381 -9.07 19.78 -2.60
N ASN A 382 -10.30 20.08 -3.01
CA ASN A 382 -10.65 21.40 -3.55
C ASN A 382 -10.44 22.52 -2.52
N ARG A 383 -10.89 22.31 -1.31
CA ARG A 383 -10.78 23.31 -0.23
C ARG A 383 -9.32 23.58 0.17
N LEU A 384 -8.48 22.53 0.19
CA LEU A 384 -7.06 22.66 0.53
C LEU A 384 -6.21 23.19 -0.63
N TYR A 385 -6.43 22.69 -1.84
CA TYR A 385 -5.51 22.87 -2.97
C TYR A 385 -6.17 23.47 -4.21
N GLY A 386 -7.48 23.62 -4.24
CA GLY A 386 -8.22 24.18 -5.37
C GLY A 386 -8.43 23.22 -6.54
N ILE A 387 -8.02 21.96 -6.43
CA ILE A 387 -8.18 20.96 -7.50
C ILE A 387 -9.63 20.49 -7.64
N THR A 388 -10.01 20.09 -8.86
CA THR A 388 -11.35 19.58 -9.16
C THR A 388 -11.28 18.25 -9.89
N PHE A 389 -12.32 17.44 -9.70
CA PHE A 389 -12.44 16.09 -10.27
C PHE A 389 -13.70 16.02 -11.14
N LYS A 390 -13.56 15.48 -12.36
CA LYS A 390 -14.67 15.29 -13.27
C LYS A 390 -14.68 13.84 -13.75
N GLU A 391 -15.71 13.07 -13.36
CA GLU A 391 -15.88 11.71 -13.87
C GLU A 391 -15.99 11.75 -15.41
N ASN A 392 -15.20 10.90 -16.07
CA ASN A 392 -15.19 10.80 -17.51
C ASN A 392 -15.32 9.33 -17.93
N LYS A 393 -16.49 8.98 -18.47
CA LYS A 393 -16.83 7.61 -18.91
C LYS A 393 -16.22 7.23 -20.27
N ASP A 394 -15.63 8.19 -20.99
CA ASP A 394 -14.91 7.94 -22.23
C ASP A 394 -13.48 7.42 -21.98
N ILE A 395 -12.99 7.49 -20.73
CA ILE A 395 -11.74 6.88 -20.32
C ILE A 395 -12.00 5.40 -20.00
N ALA A 396 -11.31 4.50 -20.72
CA ALA A 396 -11.45 3.07 -20.51
C ALA A 396 -11.01 2.66 -19.09
N VAL A 397 -11.72 1.73 -18.47
CA VAL A 397 -11.44 1.17 -17.16
C VAL A 397 -11.24 -0.35 -17.26
N TYR A 398 -10.48 -0.92 -16.31
CA TYR A 398 -10.13 -2.35 -16.33
C TYR A 398 -11.18 -3.28 -15.73
N ALA A 399 -12.15 -2.73 -14.99
CA ALA A 399 -13.28 -3.48 -14.44
C ALA A 399 -14.53 -2.59 -14.42
N PRO A 400 -15.76 -3.16 -14.50
CA PRO A 400 -16.99 -2.38 -14.67
C PRO A 400 -17.34 -1.43 -13.52
N ASP A 401 -16.86 -1.71 -12.32
CA ASP A 401 -17.10 -0.92 -11.10
C ASP A 401 -15.98 0.09 -10.81
N VAL A 402 -14.96 0.18 -11.66
CA VAL A 402 -13.90 1.20 -11.57
C VAL A 402 -14.39 2.50 -12.17
N LYS A 403 -14.15 3.61 -11.50
CA LYS A 403 -14.44 4.96 -11.98
C LYS A 403 -13.16 5.66 -12.42
N ALA A 404 -13.23 6.46 -13.48
CA ALA A 404 -12.14 7.29 -13.97
C ALA A 404 -12.52 8.76 -13.92
N TYR A 405 -11.59 9.60 -13.43
CA TYR A 405 -11.78 11.04 -13.28
C TYR A 405 -10.64 11.80 -13.96
N GLU A 406 -10.98 12.85 -14.70
CA GLU A 406 -10.03 13.89 -15.05
C GLU A 406 -9.85 14.82 -13.85
N VAL A 407 -8.61 15.16 -13.52
CA VAL A 407 -8.27 16.05 -12.42
C VAL A 407 -7.68 17.34 -12.98
N PHE A 408 -8.17 18.47 -12.49
CA PHE A 408 -7.74 19.80 -12.93
C PHE A 408 -7.20 20.60 -11.75
N ASP A 409 -6.13 21.35 -11.98
CA ASP A 409 -5.56 22.23 -10.96
C ASP A 409 -6.42 23.50 -10.78
N LYS A 410 -6.08 24.32 -9.79
CA LYS A 410 -6.80 25.55 -9.42
C LYS A 410 -6.92 26.58 -10.54
N ASP A 411 -6.02 26.54 -11.54
CA ASP A 411 -6.05 27.40 -12.72
C ASP A 411 -6.83 26.78 -13.90
N GLY A 412 -7.42 25.60 -13.71
CA GLY A 412 -8.15 24.85 -14.72
C GLY A 412 -7.27 24.01 -15.65
N SER A 413 -5.96 23.97 -15.46
CA SER A 413 -5.06 23.11 -16.25
C SER A 413 -5.24 21.64 -15.86
N TYR A 414 -5.06 20.76 -16.86
CA TYR A 414 -5.09 19.31 -16.64
C TYR A 414 -3.95 18.86 -15.71
N LEU A 415 -4.28 18.11 -14.66
CA LEU A 415 -3.33 17.68 -13.64
C LEU A 415 -3.05 16.18 -13.66
N ALA A 416 -4.08 15.35 -13.79
CA ALA A 416 -3.94 13.89 -13.76
C ALA A 416 -5.19 13.16 -14.25
N VAL A 417 -5.07 11.86 -14.49
CA VAL A 417 -6.21 10.94 -14.47
C VAL A 417 -6.16 10.16 -13.14
N PHE A 418 -7.31 10.05 -12.49
CA PHE A 418 -7.49 9.34 -11.25
C PHE A 418 -8.49 8.21 -11.42
N TYR A 419 -8.05 6.96 -11.22
CA TYR A 419 -8.91 5.78 -11.21
C TYR A 419 -9.23 5.40 -9.77
N ALA A 420 -10.49 5.05 -9.50
CA ALA A 420 -10.94 4.61 -8.19
C ALA A 420 -11.65 3.26 -8.29
N ASP A 421 -11.08 2.28 -7.62
CA ASP A 421 -11.51 0.89 -7.59
C ASP A 421 -11.86 0.50 -6.16
N PHE A 422 -13.16 0.48 -5.83
CA PHE A 422 -13.63 0.52 -4.44
C PHE A 422 -13.89 -0.85 -3.81
N HIS A 423 -14.30 -1.87 -4.60
CA HIS A 423 -14.96 -3.06 -4.04
C HIS A 423 -14.16 -4.35 -4.24
N PRO A 424 -14.27 -5.34 -3.34
CA PRO A 424 -13.64 -6.63 -3.52
C PRO A 424 -14.19 -7.38 -4.74
N ARG A 425 -13.32 -8.10 -5.44
CA ARG A 425 -13.61 -9.01 -6.56
C ARG A 425 -12.79 -10.30 -6.44
N LYS A 426 -13.16 -11.32 -7.21
CA LYS A 426 -12.49 -12.65 -7.19
C LYS A 426 -10.99 -12.55 -7.49
N GLY A 427 -10.59 -11.77 -8.48
CA GLY A 427 -9.19 -11.59 -8.89
C GLY A 427 -8.45 -10.46 -8.17
N LYS A 428 -9.04 -9.84 -7.17
CA LYS A 428 -8.47 -8.69 -6.48
C LYS A 428 -7.87 -9.08 -5.13
N ARG A 429 -6.64 -8.69 -4.92
CA ARG A 429 -5.94 -8.86 -3.64
C ARG A 429 -6.63 -8.07 -2.53
N GLY A 430 -6.60 -8.59 -1.31
CA GLY A 430 -7.10 -7.89 -0.12
C GLY A 430 -6.23 -6.70 0.28
N GLY A 431 -6.78 -5.80 1.11
CA GLY A 431 -6.15 -4.57 1.54
C GLY A 431 -6.53 -3.37 0.65
N ALA A 432 -5.72 -2.33 0.74
CA ALA A 432 -5.85 -1.13 -0.10
C ALA A 432 -4.44 -0.67 -0.51
N TRP A 433 -4.34 -0.02 -1.67
CA TRP A 433 -3.07 0.51 -2.17
C TRP A 433 -3.30 1.53 -3.29
N MET A 434 -2.28 2.35 -3.54
CA MET A 434 -2.19 3.24 -4.70
C MET A 434 -1.15 2.72 -5.68
N THR A 435 -1.43 2.83 -6.97
CA THR A 435 -0.48 2.58 -8.06
C THR A 435 -0.55 3.67 -9.12
N GLU A 436 0.44 3.68 -10.01
CA GLU A 436 0.45 4.55 -11.18
C GLU A 436 0.57 3.72 -12.45
N PHE A 437 -0.35 3.90 -13.40
CA PHE A 437 -0.19 3.37 -14.75
C PHE A 437 0.83 4.19 -15.55
N GLN A 438 0.99 5.45 -15.18
CA GLN A 438 1.98 6.38 -15.70
C GLN A 438 2.37 7.37 -14.61
N GLY A 439 3.68 7.60 -14.42
CA GLY A 439 4.20 8.65 -13.54
C GLY A 439 4.21 10.03 -14.21
N GLN A 440 4.79 11.02 -13.53
CA GLN A 440 4.95 12.40 -14.06
C GLN A 440 6.41 12.64 -14.43
N TRP A 441 6.66 13.32 -15.54
CA TRP A 441 8.00 13.83 -15.92
C TRP A 441 7.89 15.04 -16.86
N ILE A 442 9.03 15.70 -17.11
CA ILE A 442 9.13 16.71 -18.16
C ILE A 442 9.87 16.12 -19.36
N ASP A 443 9.19 16.07 -20.50
CA ASP A 443 9.75 15.53 -21.73
C ASP A 443 10.83 16.48 -22.34
N ARG A 444 11.56 16.00 -23.38
CA ARG A 444 12.60 16.80 -24.07
C ARG A 444 12.09 18.07 -24.73
N LYS A 445 10.79 18.18 -24.96
CA LYS A 445 10.15 19.39 -25.55
C LYS A 445 9.73 20.38 -24.45
N GLY A 446 9.93 20.03 -23.18
CA GLY A 446 9.50 20.81 -22.02
C GLY A 446 8.04 20.61 -21.63
N ASN A 447 7.34 19.62 -22.18
CA ASN A 447 5.97 19.30 -21.80
C ASN A 447 5.97 18.55 -20.48
N ASN A 448 5.10 18.96 -19.58
CA ASN A 448 4.87 18.25 -18.32
C ASN A 448 3.89 17.10 -18.55
N VAL A 449 4.41 15.87 -18.70
CA VAL A 449 3.61 14.66 -18.84
C VAL A 449 2.98 14.34 -17.52
N ARG A 450 1.65 14.23 -17.49
CA ARG A 450 0.91 14.10 -16.23
C ARG A 450 0.59 12.65 -15.86
N PRO A 451 0.51 12.34 -14.55
CA PRO A 451 0.37 10.98 -14.06
C PRO A 451 -1.05 10.42 -14.24
N HIS A 452 -1.11 9.09 -14.32
CA HIS A 452 -2.35 8.31 -14.24
C HIS A 452 -2.30 7.46 -12.97
N VAL A 453 -3.05 7.88 -11.96
CA VAL A 453 -3.03 7.31 -10.60
C VAL A 453 -4.24 6.41 -10.41
N SER A 454 -4.06 5.29 -9.74
CA SER A 454 -5.14 4.38 -9.38
C SER A 454 -5.11 4.03 -7.91
N VAL A 455 -6.27 4.17 -7.23
CA VAL A 455 -6.48 3.62 -5.88
C VAL A 455 -7.30 2.35 -5.99
N VAL A 456 -6.85 1.31 -5.30
CA VAL A 456 -7.49 0.01 -5.26
C VAL A 456 -7.82 -0.33 -3.83
N MET A 457 -9.09 -0.57 -3.53
CA MET A 457 -9.59 -0.79 -2.19
C MET A 457 -10.54 -1.99 -2.14
N ASN A 458 -10.92 -2.42 -0.96
CA ASN A 458 -11.86 -3.49 -0.72
C ASN A 458 -12.94 -3.04 0.28
N LEU A 459 -13.68 -1.98 -0.10
CA LEU A 459 -14.73 -1.37 0.72
C LEU A 459 -16.06 -2.13 0.57
N THR A 460 -16.94 -1.94 1.55
CA THR A 460 -18.30 -2.51 1.56
C THR A 460 -19.03 -2.25 0.25
N LYS A 461 -19.53 -3.33 -0.38
CA LYS A 461 -20.31 -3.27 -1.63
C LYS A 461 -21.73 -2.74 -1.39
N PRO A 462 -22.38 -2.19 -2.43
CA PRO A 462 -23.82 -2.02 -2.40
C PRO A 462 -24.52 -3.39 -2.35
N THR A 463 -25.73 -3.42 -1.81
CA THR A 463 -26.64 -4.56 -1.88
C THR A 463 -27.80 -4.24 -2.83
N GLU A 464 -28.69 -5.22 -3.08
CA GLU A 464 -29.89 -4.99 -3.89
C GLU A 464 -30.80 -3.91 -3.30
N SER A 465 -30.80 -3.75 -1.96
CA SER A 465 -31.69 -2.83 -1.25
C SER A 465 -31.02 -1.54 -0.79
N LYS A 466 -29.67 -1.49 -0.73
CA LYS A 466 -28.91 -0.38 -0.16
C LYS A 466 -27.73 0.01 -1.02
N PRO A 467 -27.39 1.31 -1.14
CA PRO A 467 -26.15 1.75 -1.72
C PRO A 467 -24.96 1.29 -0.88
N ALA A 468 -23.74 1.45 -1.37
CA ALA A 468 -22.53 1.20 -0.57
C ALA A 468 -22.49 2.18 0.61
N LEU A 469 -22.64 1.65 1.81
CA LEU A 469 -22.60 2.40 3.08
C LEU A 469 -21.34 1.99 3.85
N LEU A 470 -20.43 2.94 4.05
CA LEU A 470 -19.11 2.69 4.61
C LEU A 470 -19.09 2.81 6.14
N THR A 471 -18.12 2.17 6.77
CA THR A 471 -17.74 2.48 8.15
C THR A 471 -16.81 3.70 8.17
N LEU A 472 -16.61 4.30 9.35
CA LEU A 472 -15.61 5.36 9.54
C LEU A 472 -14.19 4.89 9.19
N GLY A 473 -13.84 3.63 9.54
CA GLY A 473 -12.55 3.05 9.17
C GLY A 473 -12.37 2.90 7.66
N GLU A 474 -13.43 2.60 6.92
CA GLU A 474 -13.39 2.56 5.44
C GLU A 474 -13.23 3.97 4.84
N VAL A 475 -13.83 4.99 5.43
CA VAL A 475 -13.60 6.41 5.04
C VAL A 475 -12.14 6.78 5.30
N GLU A 476 -11.56 6.37 6.43
CA GLU A 476 -10.16 6.59 6.77
C GLU A 476 -9.23 5.89 5.79
N THR A 477 -9.52 4.64 5.40
CA THR A 477 -8.78 3.92 4.35
C THR A 477 -8.80 4.68 3.03
N PHE A 478 -9.93 5.21 2.62
CA PHE A 478 -10.01 6.00 1.38
C PHE A 478 -9.21 7.31 1.50
N LEU A 479 -9.25 8.00 2.62
CA LEU A 479 -8.41 9.18 2.87
C LEU A 479 -6.92 8.83 2.80
N HIS A 480 -6.52 7.69 3.36
CA HIS A 480 -5.14 7.18 3.28
C HIS A 480 -4.68 7.01 1.83
N GLU A 481 -5.40 6.22 1.04
CA GLU A 481 -5.03 5.99 -0.37
C GLU A 481 -5.12 7.27 -1.20
N PHE A 482 -6.03 8.16 -0.85
CA PHE A 482 -6.14 9.48 -1.48
C PHE A 482 -4.93 10.37 -1.14
N GLY A 483 -4.35 10.24 0.04
CA GLY A 483 -3.10 10.92 0.40
C GLY A 483 -1.92 10.50 -0.49
N HIS A 484 -1.76 9.20 -0.76
CA HIS A 484 -0.82 8.71 -1.76
C HIS A 484 -1.14 9.25 -3.16
N SER A 485 -2.41 9.30 -3.51
CA SER A 485 -2.85 9.83 -4.80
C SER A 485 -2.51 11.30 -4.98
N LEU A 486 -2.67 12.12 -3.96
CA LEU A 486 -2.24 13.52 -3.98
C LEU A 486 -0.73 13.64 -4.18
N HIS A 487 0.06 12.77 -3.54
CA HIS A 487 1.52 12.72 -3.72
C HIS A 487 1.88 12.40 -5.18
N GLY A 488 1.19 11.46 -5.83
CA GLY A 488 1.35 11.16 -7.26
C GLY A 488 0.86 12.29 -8.16
N MET A 489 -0.36 12.77 -7.95
CA MET A 489 -1.00 13.78 -8.81
C MET A 489 -0.32 15.15 -8.77
N PHE A 490 0.22 15.55 -7.63
CA PHE A 490 0.93 16.84 -7.49
C PHE A 490 2.38 16.79 -7.93
N ALA A 491 2.91 15.63 -8.30
CA ALA A 491 4.29 15.49 -8.74
C ALA A 491 4.64 16.54 -9.80
N ASN A 492 5.78 17.20 -9.61
CA ASN A 492 6.30 18.22 -10.50
C ASN A 492 7.84 18.16 -10.51
N THR A 493 8.36 17.10 -11.09
CA THR A 493 9.77 16.76 -11.17
C THR A 493 10.20 16.71 -12.63
N LYS A 494 11.48 16.88 -12.90
CA LYS A 494 12.02 16.74 -14.25
C LYS A 494 12.11 15.26 -14.65
N TYR A 495 12.49 14.40 -13.69
CA TYR A 495 12.74 12.99 -13.91
C TYR A 495 11.66 12.12 -13.27
N GLU A 496 11.14 11.18 -14.05
CA GLU A 496 10.06 10.29 -13.58
C GLU A 496 10.49 9.42 -12.40
N SER A 497 11.73 8.92 -12.41
CA SER A 497 12.27 8.09 -11.33
C SER A 497 12.34 8.77 -9.96
N LEU A 498 12.17 10.09 -9.92
CA LEU A 498 12.10 10.92 -8.71
C LEU A 498 10.68 11.46 -8.44
N SER A 499 9.71 11.11 -9.27
CA SER A 499 8.35 11.67 -9.26
C SER A 499 7.45 11.01 -8.21
N GLY A 500 6.51 11.78 -7.68
CA GLY A 500 5.40 11.28 -6.88
C GLY A 500 5.84 10.47 -5.66
N THR A 501 5.40 9.23 -5.58
CA THR A 501 5.70 8.31 -4.48
C THR A 501 7.08 7.64 -4.56
N ASN A 502 7.92 7.99 -5.56
CA ASN A 502 9.32 7.55 -5.66
C ASN A 502 10.22 8.27 -4.65
N VAL A 503 9.94 8.05 -3.39
CA VAL A 503 10.63 8.64 -2.22
C VAL A 503 11.25 7.53 -1.38
N TRP A 504 12.05 7.89 -0.39
CA TRP A 504 12.51 6.91 0.59
C TRP A 504 11.33 6.27 1.30
N TRP A 505 11.41 4.96 1.50
CA TRP A 505 10.29 4.13 1.91
C TRP A 505 9.68 4.50 3.25
N ASP A 506 10.49 4.96 4.20
CA ASP A 506 10.02 5.44 5.51
C ASP A 506 9.49 6.88 5.52
N PHE A 507 9.38 7.49 4.32
CA PHE A 507 8.71 8.77 4.10
C PHE A 507 7.39 8.63 3.31
N VAL A 508 7.23 7.54 2.58
CA VAL A 508 6.12 7.39 1.62
C VAL A 508 4.74 7.45 2.29
N GLU A 509 4.63 7.02 3.55
CA GLU A 509 3.37 7.02 4.29
C GLU A 509 3.01 8.38 4.93
N LEU A 510 3.88 9.40 4.84
CA LEU A 510 3.53 10.71 5.39
C LEU A 510 2.29 11.32 4.74
N PRO A 511 2.16 11.41 3.41
CA PRO A 511 0.97 12.00 2.79
C PRO A 511 -0.31 11.20 3.04
N SER A 512 -0.23 9.88 3.08
CA SER A 512 -1.38 9.00 3.32
C SER A 512 -1.90 9.12 4.74
N GLN A 513 -1.04 8.95 5.74
CA GLN A 513 -1.40 9.05 7.15
C GLN A 513 -1.79 10.49 7.54
N PHE A 514 -1.22 11.49 6.88
CA PHE A 514 -1.63 12.88 7.06
C PHE A 514 -3.12 13.07 6.74
N MET A 515 -3.60 12.49 5.65
CA MET A 515 -5.01 12.62 5.25
C MET A 515 -5.98 11.90 6.19
N GLU A 516 -5.56 10.81 6.84
CA GLU A 516 -6.38 10.09 7.83
C GLU A 516 -6.88 11.00 8.96
N ASN A 517 -6.09 12.02 9.35
CA ASN A 517 -6.46 12.94 10.43
C ASN A 517 -7.81 13.63 10.20
N TYR A 518 -8.20 13.84 8.94
CA TYR A 518 -9.49 14.48 8.62
C TYR A 518 -10.70 13.59 8.94
N SER A 519 -10.54 12.27 9.05
CA SER A 519 -11.65 11.32 9.27
C SER A 519 -12.47 11.61 10.53
N VAL A 520 -11.88 12.26 11.52
CA VAL A 520 -12.52 12.61 12.80
C VAL A 520 -12.72 14.12 13.01
N GLU A 521 -12.43 14.94 11.99
CA GLU A 521 -12.59 16.39 12.10
C GLU A 521 -14.05 16.81 11.81
N LYS A 522 -14.68 17.43 12.79
CA LYS A 522 -16.11 17.85 12.72
C LYS A 522 -16.41 18.69 11.48
N GLU A 523 -15.55 19.66 11.16
CA GLU A 523 -15.74 20.53 10.02
C GLU A 523 -15.69 19.78 8.68
N PHE A 524 -14.88 18.73 8.58
CA PHE A 524 -14.83 17.88 7.39
C PHE A 524 -16.05 16.97 7.31
N LEU A 525 -16.38 16.24 8.38
CA LEU A 525 -17.53 15.34 8.42
C LEU A 525 -18.85 16.06 8.02
N LYS A 526 -19.04 17.29 8.46
CA LYS A 526 -20.22 18.09 8.11
C LYS A 526 -20.34 18.43 6.62
N THR A 527 -19.27 18.30 5.84
CA THR A 527 -19.33 18.63 4.41
C THR A 527 -19.98 17.53 3.56
N PHE A 528 -20.00 16.28 4.02
CA PHE A 528 -20.46 15.15 3.21
C PHE A 528 -21.32 14.11 3.95
N ALA A 529 -21.27 14.09 5.28
CA ALA A 529 -21.96 13.07 6.07
C ALA A 529 -23.46 13.40 6.18
N PHE A 530 -24.23 13.00 5.18
CA PHE A 530 -25.68 13.15 5.10
C PHE A 530 -26.33 11.77 5.04
N HIS A 531 -27.43 11.61 5.77
CA HIS A 531 -28.19 10.36 5.81
C HIS A 531 -28.70 9.99 4.42
N TYR A 532 -28.39 8.79 3.94
CA TYR A 532 -28.63 8.37 2.54
C TYR A 532 -30.11 8.36 2.12
N GLN A 533 -31.05 8.21 3.07
CA GLN A 533 -32.50 8.22 2.79
C GLN A 533 -33.14 9.59 3.07
N THR A 534 -32.81 10.25 4.19
CA THR A 534 -33.49 11.48 4.59
C THR A 534 -32.78 12.74 4.11
N GLY A 535 -31.48 12.64 3.76
CA GLY A 535 -30.65 13.79 3.40
C GLY A 535 -30.26 14.68 4.59
N GLU A 536 -30.63 14.30 5.80
CA GLU A 536 -30.26 15.06 7.01
C GLU A 536 -28.77 14.94 7.32
N PRO A 537 -28.12 16.02 7.77
CA PRO A 537 -26.71 15.96 8.15
C PRO A 537 -26.53 15.07 9.38
N ILE A 538 -25.34 14.50 9.51
CA ILE A 538 -24.94 13.75 10.71
C ILE A 538 -25.12 14.63 11.95
N PRO A 539 -25.80 14.15 13.00
CA PRO A 539 -26.03 14.93 14.24
C PRO A 539 -24.69 15.28 14.91
N ASP A 540 -24.57 16.49 15.41
CA ASP A 540 -23.39 16.95 16.17
C ASP A 540 -23.08 16.04 17.34
N GLU A 541 -24.09 15.46 17.99
CA GLU A 541 -23.91 14.50 19.07
C GLU A 541 -23.16 13.22 18.62
N LEU A 542 -23.43 12.71 17.41
CA LEU A 542 -22.69 11.57 16.88
C LEU A 542 -21.24 11.95 16.56
N ILE A 543 -21.00 13.12 16.02
CA ILE A 543 -19.64 13.63 15.79
C ILE A 543 -18.89 13.77 17.12
N ASP A 544 -19.53 14.29 18.16
CA ASP A 544 -18.92 14.42 19.48
C ASP A 544 -18.58 13.04 20.08
N ARG A 545 -19.40 12.02 19.84
CA ARG A 545 -19.09 10.63 20.23
C ARG A 545 -17.89 10.07 19.45
N ILE A 546 -17.79 10.32 18.15
CA ILE A 546 -16.62 9.96 17.34
C ILE A 546 -15.37 10.60 17.94
N MET A 547 -15.40 11.90 18.20
CA MET A 547 -14.25 12.64 18.76
C MET A 547 -13.85 12.12 20.15
N LYS A 548 -14.82 11.82 21.02
CA LYS A 548 -14.55 11.25 22.35
C LYS A 548 -13.97 9.85 22.29
N SER A 549 -14.39 9.05 21.31
CA SER A 549 -13.93 7.67 21.15
C SER A 549 -12.62 7.53 20.35
N ARG A 550 -12.09 8.61 19.79
CA ARG A 550 -10.91 8.57 18.88
C ARG A 550 -9.69 7.88 19.49
N ASN A 551 -9.55 7.92 20.81
CA ASN A 551 -8.43 7.29 21.53
C ASN A 551 -8.80 5.93 22.15
N PHE A 552 -9.94 5.36 21.77
CA PHE A 552 -10.38 4.04 22.22
C PHE A 552 -9.50 2.96 21.57
N ASN A 553 -8.93 2.08 22.38
CA ASN A 553 -8.03 1.00 21.98
C ASN A 553 -6.76 1.43 21.18
N THR A 554 -6.40 2.71 21.21
CA THR A 554 -5.20 3.20 20.48
C THR A 554 -3.90 2.64 21.05
N GLY A 555 -3.84 2.30 22.33
CA GLY A 555 -2.71 1.61 22.94
C GLY A 555 -2.48 0.23 22.36
N TYR A 556 -3.54 -0.58 22.33
CA TYR A 556 -3.53 -1.90 21.71
C TYR A 556 -3.21 -1.85 20.21
N ALA A 557 -3.87 -0.96 19.47
CA ALA A 557 -3.66 -0.78 18.03
C ALA A 557 -2.20 -0.37 17.72
N CYS A 558 -1.63 0.57 18.46
CA CYS A 558 -0.23 0.96 18.30
C CYS A 558 0.71 -0.23 18.54
N LEU A 559 0.56 -0.97 19.64
CA LEU A 559 1.41 -2.12 19.93
C LEU A 559 1.27 -3.24 18.90
N ARG A 560 0.09 -3.40 18.30
CA ARG A 560 -0.08 -4.35 17.20
C ARG A 560 0.78 -3.98 16.00
N GLN A 561 0.81 -2.71 15.60
CA GLN A 561 1.68 -2.23 14.53
C GLN A 561 3.16 -2.34 14.89
N VAL A 562 3.52 -2.02 16.12
CA VAL A 562 4.89 -2.19 16.64
C VAL A 562 5.31 -3.66 16.62
N SER A 563 4.39 -4.59 16.94
CA SER A 563 4.68 -6.02 16.88
C SER A 563 5.08 -6.49 15.47
N PHE A 564 4.41 -5.98 14.44
CA PHE A 564 4.78 -6.24 13.05
C PHE A 564 6.18 -5.71 12.71
N GLY A 565 6.51 -4.51 13.17
CA GLY A 565 7.86 -3.93 13.01
C GLY A 565 8.94 -4.76 13.72
N LEU A 566 8.66 -5.25 14.93
CA LEU A 566 9.57 -6.13 15.66
C LEU A 566 9.81 -7.46 14.95
N LEU A 567 8.74 -8.06 14.41
CA LEU A 567 8.82 -9.32 13.67
C LEU A 567 9.65 -9.15 12.39
N ASP A 568 9.38 -8.10 11.63
CA ASP A 568 10.12 -7.74 10.43
C ASP A 568 11.62 -7.57 10.73
N MET A 569 11.96 -6.73 11.71
CA MET A 569 13.34 -6.51 12.08
C MET A 569 14.02 -7.76 12.65
N ALA A 570 13.28 -8.62 13.37
CA ALA A 570 13.83 -9.87 13.89
C ALA A 570 14.27 -10.81 12.77
N TYR A 571 13.51 -10.91 11.67
CA TYR A 571 13.93 -11.70 10.51
C TYR A 571 15.15 -11.10 9.81
N TYR A 572 15.18 -9.80 9.61
CA TYR A 572 16.15 -9.18 8.69
C TYR A 572 17.40 -8.60 9.38
N THR A 573 17.50 -8.71 10.70
CA THR A 573 18.75 -8.46 11.46
C THR A 573 19.54 -9.74 11.77
N MET A 574 19.04 -10.91 11.31
CA MET A 574 19.76 -12.16 11.48
C MET A 574 20.99 -12.25 10.58
N LYS A 575 22.14 -12.64 11.18
CA LYS A 575 23.37 -12.95 10.48
C LYS A 575 23.43 -14.42 10.05
N GLU A 576 22.81 -15.29 10.82
CA GLU A 576 22.80 -16.73 10.62
C GLU A 576 21.60 -17.18 9.79
N LYS A 577 21.72 -18.35 9.17
CA LYS A 577 20.63 -18.98 8.41
C LYS A 577 19.48 -19.29 9.33
N PHE A 578 18.26 -18.93 8.91
CA PHE A 578 17.04 -19.30 9.59
C PHE A 578 16.62 -20.74 9.24
N GLU A 579 16.60 -21.62 10.23
CA GLU A 579 16.17 -23.01 10.12
C GLU A 579 15.06 -23.38 11.12
N GLY A 580 14.63 -22.40 11.91
CA GLY A 580 13.68 -22.60 13.00
C GLY A 580 12.22 -22.78 12.57
N ASP A 581 11.38 -23.00 13.57
CA ASP A 581 9.93 -22.97 13.42
C ASP A 581 9.43 -21.53 13.34
N LEU A 582 8.64 -21.19 12.30
CA LEU A 582 8.17 -19.83 12.06
C LEU A 582 7.23 -19.35 13.17
N ILE A 583 6.34 -20.21 13.68
CA ILE A 583 5.36 -19.85 14.72
C ILE A 583 6.09 -19.53 16.03
N ALA A 584 7.02 -20.38 16.42
CA ALA A 584 7.83 -20.17 17.63
C ALA A 584 8.71 -18.92 17.53
N PHE A 585 9.30 -18.67 16.37
CA PHE A 585 10.10 -17.48 16.12
C PHE A 585 9.25 -16.22 16.19
N GLU A 586 8.11 -16.19 15.50
CA GLU A 586 7.16 -15.08 15.50
C GLU A 586 6.74 -14.71 16.93
N LYS A 587 6.30 -15.72 17.72
CA LYS A 587 5.91 -15.52 19.12
C LYS A 587 7.01 -14.86 19.94
N LYS A 588 8.24 -15.27 19.77
CA LYS A 588 9.42 -14.70 20.48
C LYS A 588 9.73 -13.29 19.98
N ALA A 589 9.69 -13.06 18.67
CA ALA A 589 10.12 -11.80 18.05
C ALA A 589 9.29 -10.61 18.53
N TRP A 590 7.98 -10.75 18.61
CA TRP A 590 7.09 -9.66 18.98
C TRP A 590 6.61 -9.65 20.44
N GLN A 591 7.09 -10.58 21.26
CA GLN A 591 6.66 -10.74 22.66
C GLN A 591 6.69 -9.44 23.47
N LYS A 592 7.66 -8.55 23.22
CA LYS A 592 7.79 -7.27 23.93
C LYS A 592 6.56 -6.36 23.74
N ALA A 593 5.93 -6.39 22.56
CA ALA A 593 4.78 -5.57 22.25
C ALA A 593 3.45 -6.24 22.58
N MET A 594 3.43 -7.54 22.81
CA MET A 594 2.20 -8.29 23.08
C MET A 594 1.62 -7.96 24.45
N VAL A 595 0.30 -7.79 24.48
CA VAL A 595 -0.53 -7.63 25.69
C VAL A 595 -1.63 -8.67 25.77
N THR A 596 -1.75 -9.52 24.74
CA THR A 596 -2.61 -10.70 24.66
C THR A 596 -1.76 -11.90 24.23
N GLU A 597 -2.20 -13.10 24.51
CA GLU A 597 -1.52 -14.32 24.07
C GLU A 597 -1.78 -14.59 22.58
N GLN A 598 -0.74 -15.06 21.89
CA GLN A 598 -0.88 -15.60 20.54
C GLN A 598 -1.43 -17.02 20.62
N LEU A 599 -2.43 -17.29 19.80
CA LEU A 599 -3.00 -18.65 19.70
C LEU A 599 -1.98 -19.64 19.11
N PRO A 600 -1.92 -20.85 19.65
CA PRO A 600 -1.20 -21.93 18.99
C PRO A 600 -1.70 -22.17 17.57
N ASN A 601 -0.81 -22.55 16.68
CA ASN A 601 -1.13 -22.86 15.28
C ASN A 601 -1.67 -21.69 14.44
N THR A 602 -1.43 -20.44 14.87
CA THR A 602 -1.62 -19.27 14.02
C THR A 602 -0.27 -18.67 13.66
N CYS A 603 -0.15 -18.09 12.47
CA CYS A 603 1.09 -17.49 12.01
C CYS A 603 0.80 -16.32 11.08
N MET A 604 1.24 -15.12 11.47
CA MET A 604 1.14 -13.94 10.63
C MET A 604 2.14 -13.98 9.47
N THR A 605 3.32 -14.53 9.69
CA THR A 605 4.43 -14.54 8.73
C THR A 605 4.02 -15.11 7.36
N VAL A 606 3.24 -16.22 7.33
CA VAL A 606 2.84 -16.89 6.08
C VAL A 606 1.79 -16.14 5.26
N GLN A 607 1.21 -15.09 5.82
CA GLN A 607 0.25 -14.19 5.17
C GLN A 607 0.72 -12.72 5.19
N PHE A 608 1.92 -12.46 5.70
CA PHE A 608 2.47 -11.12 5.84
C PHE A 608 3.07 -10.62 4.53
N SER A 609 2.20 -10.33 3.57
CA SER A 609 2.57 -9.91 2.22
C SER A 609 3.48 -8.66 2.19
N HIS A 610 3.29 -7.71 3.10
CA HIS A 610 4.12 -6.50 3.20
C HIS A 610 5.62 -6.82 3.21
N ILE A 611 6.05 -7.74 4.08
CA ILE A 611 7.48 -8.05 4.25
C ILE A 611 7.93 -9.26 3.39
N MET A 612 7.03 -10.07 2.86
CA MET A 612 7.41 -11.21 2.04
C MET A 612 7.41 -10.89 0.54
N ALA A 613 6.41 -10.14 0.05
CA ALA A 613 6.22 -9.82 -1.36
C ALA A 613 6.00 -8.34 -1.67
N GLY A 614 5.70 -7.51 -0.69
CA GLY A 614 5.24 -6.13 -0.87
C GLY A 614 6.31 -5.04 -0.75
N GLY A 615 7.61 -5.39 -0.62
CA GLY A 615 8.69 -4.41 -0.56
C GLY A 615 8.97 -3.79 0.82
N TYR A 616 8.23 -4.16 1.88
CA TYR A 616 8.42 -3.69 3.25
C TYR A 616 9.40 -4.54 4.09
N ALA A 617 10.17 -5.44 3.48
CA ALA A 617 11.18 -6.21 4.21
C ALA A 617 12.24 -5.29 4.84
N ALA A 618 12.47 -5.43 6.15
CA ALA A 618 13.24 -4.50 6.99
C ALA A 618 12.72 -3.05 6.90
N GLY A 619 11.42 -2.87 6.68
CA GLY A 619 10.80 -1.58 6.41
C GLY A 619 9.41 -1.37 7.00
N TYR A 620 8.84 -2.35 7.71
CA TYR A 620 7.49 -2.20 8.28
C TYR A 620 7.41 -1.09 9.36
N TYR A 621 8.49 -0.80 10.05
CA TYR A 621 8.59 0.32 10.98
C TYR A 621 8.22 1.66 10.33
N SER A 622 8.30 1.76 9.00
CA SER A 622 8.02 2.96 8.22
C SER A 622 6.64 3.55 8.51
N TYR A 623 5.64 2.72 8.78
CA TYR A 623 4.30 3.18 9.18
C TYR A 623 4.35 3.98 10.50
N LYS A 624 5.09 3.53 11.49
CA LYS A 624 5.23 4.26 12.77
C LYS A 624 6.20 5.43 12.66
N TRP A 625 7.22 5.31 11.82
CA TRP A 625 8.10 6.43 11.51
C TRP A 625 7.34 7.59 10.86
N ALA A 626 6.57 7.29 9.81
CA ALA A 626 5.77 8.28 9.11
C ALA A 626 4.61 8.84 9.97
N GLU A 627 4.07 8.05 10.89
CA GLU A 627 3.03 8.51 11.82
C GLU A 627 3.55 9.59 12.79
N VAL A 628 4.82 9.53 13.18
CA VAL A 628 5.48 10.61 13.91
C VAL A 628 5.55 11.89 13.05
N LEU A 629 5.93 11.76 11.78
CA LEU A 629 5.97 12.88 10.83
C LEU A 629 4.58 13.47 10.60
N ASP A 630 3.58 12.63 10.36
CA ASP A 630 2.20 13.05 10.09
C ASP A 630 1.59 13.80 11.26
N ALA A 631 1.72 13.27 12.48
CA ALA A 631 1.19 13.93 13.66
C ALA A 631 1.78 15.31 13.89
N ASP A 632 3.09 15.44 13.73
CA ASP A 632 3.80 16.71 13.83
C ASP A 632 3.42 17.67 12.69
N ALA A 633 3.31 17.18 11.44
CA ALA A 633 2.87 18.00 10.31
C ALA A 633 1.42 18.48 10.48
N PHE A 634 0.49 17.61 10.90
CA PHE A 634 -0.90 17.99 11.09
C PHE A 634 -1.08 18.97 12.25
N SER A 635 -0.17 18.97 13.24
CA SER A 635 -0.20 19.96 14.33
C SER A 635 -0.10 21.40 13.82
N VAL A 636 0.60 21.64 12.69
CA VAL A 636 0.67 22.95 12.03
C VAL A 636 -0.69 23.36 11.47
N PHE A 637 -1.42 22.43 10.87
CA PHE A 637 -2.78 22.67 10.38
C PHE A 637 -3.77 22.90 11.54
N LYS A 638 -3.61 22.18 12.65
CA LYS A 638 -4.42 22.43 13.85
C LYS A 638 -4.22 23.83 14.41
N ALA A 639 -2.98 24.34 14.39
CA ALA A 639 -2.66 25.68 14.89
C ALA A 639 -3.15 26.79 13.96
N ASN A 640 -3.07 26.60 12.63
CA ASN A 640 -3.41 27.60 11.63
C ASN A 640 -4.84 27.53 11.11
N GLY A 641 -5.51 26.41 11.36
CA GLY A 641 -6.80 26.02 10.78
C GLY A 641 -6.64 24.83 9.82
N ILE A 642 -7.46 23.79 10.02
CA ILE A 642 -7.33 22.52 9.26
C ILE A 642 -7.56 22.67 7.74
N PHE A 643 -8.12 23.79 7.31
CA PHE A 643 -8.32 24.15 5.90
C PHE A 643 -7.53 25.40 5.49
N ASP A 644 -6.50 25.79 6.25
CA ASP A 644 -5.71 26.97 5.89
C ASP A 644 -4.97 26.74 4.56
N LYS A 645 -5.36 27.54 3.55
CA LYS A 645 -4.84 27.39 2.19
C LYS A 645 -3.35 27.70 2.09
N THR A 646 -2.84 28.58 2.95
CA THR A 646 -1.41 28.94 2.96
C THR A 646 -0.57 27.76 3.46
N THR A 647 -1.00 27.14 4.54
CA THR A 647 -0.35 25.93 5.09
C THR A 647 -0.46 24.78 4.11
N ALA A 648 -1.63 24.55 3.50
CA ALA A 648 -1.84 23.53 2.50
C ALA A 648 -0.95 23.72 1.26
N GLN A 649 -0.84 24.97 0.75
CA GLN A 649 0.02 25.26 -0.39
C GLN A 649 1.50 25.01 -0.06
N ARG A 650 1.97 25.38 1.13
CA ARG A 650 3.33 25.05 1.57
C ARG A 650 3.56 23.54 1.66
N PHE A 651 2.60 22.78 2.16
CA PHE A 651 2.70 21.31 2.21
C PHE A 651 2.75 20.71 0.80
N ARG A 652 1.93 21.23 -0.13
CA ARG A 652 1.99 20.85 -1.55
C ARG A 652 3.36 21.16 -2.15
N ASP A 653 3.86 22.40 -1.98
CA ASP A 653 5.07 22.89 -2.64
C ASP A 653 6.35 22.25 -2.10
N GLU A 654 6.43 21.99 -0.80
CA GLU A 654 7.64 21.49 -0.14
C GLU A 654 7.67 19.96 0.02
N VAL A 655 6.51 19.30 0.04
CA VAL A 655 6.40 17.87 0.27
C VAL A 655 5.77 17.16 -0.94
N LEU A 656 4.50 17.42 -1.24
CA LEU A 656 3.73 16.61 -2.18
C LEU A 656 4.22 16.72 -3.63
N SER A 657 4.74 17.86 -4.06
CA SER A 657 5.18 18.07 -5.44
C SER A 657 6.62 17.66 -5.70
N LYS A 658 7.41 17.41 -4.66
CA LYS A 658 8.86 17.23 -4.76
C LYS A 658 9.30 15.80 -5.02
N GLY A 659 8.47 14.81 -4.73
CA GLY A 659 8.88 13.41 -4.83
C GLY A 659 10.23 13.16 -4.14
N GLY A 660 11.10 12.38 -4.79
CA GLY A 660 12.43 12.03 -4.32
C GLY A 660 13.55 12.99 -4.78
N THR A 661 13.24 14.23 -5.13
CA THR A 661 14.23 15.19 -5.67
C THR A 661 15.29 15.63 -4.67
N GLU A 662 15.01 15.50 -3.38
CA GLU A 662 15.92 15.84 -2.29
C GLU A 662 15.75 14.85 -1.11
N HIS A 663 16.67 14.90 -0.15
CA HIS A 663 16.56 14.11 1.05
C HIS A 663 15.24 14.43 1.80
N PRO A 664 14.43 13.45 2.20
CA PRO A 664 13.09 13.67 2.78
C PRO A 664 13.08 14.60 4.00
N MET A 665 14.09 14.51 4.88
CA MET A 665 14.19 15.41 6.04
C MET A 665 14.41 16.86 5.63
N THR A 666 15.07 17.12 4.51
CA THR A 666 15.24 18.49 3.97
C THR A 666 13.90 19.06 3.55
N LEU A 667 13.11 18.29 2.79
CA LEU A 667 11.77 18.68 2.36
C LEU A 667 10.83 18.89 3.56
N TYR A 668 10.86 17.96 4.50
CA TYR A 668 10.04 18.03 5.71
C TYR A 668 10.37 19.31 6.54
N LYS A 669 11.65 19.59 6.76
CA LYS A 669 12.09 20.78 7.53
C LYS A 669 11.73 22.10 6.83
N ARG A 670 11.70 22.16 5.50
CA ARG A 670 11.23 23.35 4.78
C ARG A 670 9.74 23.62 5.07
N PHE A 671 8.93 22.57 5.12
CA PHE A 671 7.52 22.71 5.50
C PHE A 671 7.37 22.99 6.99
N ARG A 672 7.99 22.19 7.85
CA ARG A 672 7.75 22.19 9.30
C ARG A 672 8.52 23.26 10.07
N GLY A 673 9.71 23.61 9.58
CA GLY A 673 10.65 24.53 10.24
C GLY A 673 11.59 23.89 11.26
N GLN A 674 11.38 22.59 11.56
CA GLN A 674 12.18 21.81 12.53
C GLN A 674 12.13 20.32 12.22
N GLU A 675 12.94 19.52 12.91
CA GLU A 675 12.83 18.07 12.88
C GLU A 675 11.60 17.59 13.67
N PRO A 676 10.98 16.47 13.26
CA PRO A 676 9.82 15.93 13.96
C PRO A 676 10.20 15.37 15.33
N THR A 677 9.27 15.44 16.28
CA THR A 677 9.37 14.75 17.58
C THR A 677 8.18 13.83 17.78
N ILE A 678 8.31 12.85 18.66
CA ILE A 678 7.22 11.92 19.01
C ILE A 678 6.06 12.61 19.77
N ASP A 679 6.29 13.80 20.29
CA ASP A 679 5.37 14.47 21.23
C ASP A 679 3.98 14.70 20.64
N ALA A 680 3.91 15.17 19.38
CA ALA A 680 2.63 15.39 18.69
C ALA A 680 1.82 14.09 18.53
N LEU A 681 2.49 12.97 18.27
CA LEU A 681 1.85 11.66 18.20
C LEU A 681 1.30 11.22 19.56
N LEU A 682 2.11 11.36 20.61
CA LEU A 682 1.70 11.00 21.97
C LEU A 682 0.50 11.85 22.42
N GLU A 683 0.55 13.16 22.17
CA GLU A 683 -0.55 14.08 22.48
C GLU A 683 -1.82 13.70 21.72
N ARG A 684 -1.73 13.46 20.40
CA ARG A 684 -2.86 13.03 19.57
C ARG A 684 -3.55 11.79 20.12
N ASN A 685 -2.78 10.83 20.61
CA ASN A 685 -3.27 9.56 21.12
C ASN A 685 -3.58 9.56 22.63
N GLY A 686 -3.55 10.73 23.27
CA GLY A 686 -3.89 10.88 24.69
C GLY A 686 -2.88 10.18 25.63
N ILE A 687 -1.64 10.04 25.21
CA ILE A 687 -0.55 9.54 26.05
C ILE A 687 0.09 10.75 26.73
N LYS A 688 0.03 10.79 28.05
CA LYS A 688 0.72 11.84 28.81
C LYS A 688 2.22 11.57 28.80
N ASN A 689 3.02 12.60 28.50
CA ASN A 689 4.46 12.54 28.71
C ASN A 689 4.72 12.32 30.21
N SER A 690 5.29 11.18 30.57
CA SER A 690 5.67 10.83 31.94
C SER A 690 7.05 11.39 32.27
#